data_2b86aa7b068e2f9825d3718720362d1e
#
_entry.id   2b86aa7b068e2f9825d3718720362d1e
#
_cell.length_a   1.000
_cell.length_b   1.000
_cell.length_c   1.000
_cell.angle_alpha   90.00
_cell.angle_beta   90.00
_cell.angle_gamma   90.00
#
_symmetry.space_group_name_H-M   'P 1'
#
loop_
_entity.id
_entity.type
_entity.pdbx_description
1 polymer ?
#
loop_
_entity_poly.entity_id
_entity_poly.type
_entity_poly.pdbx_seq_one_letter_code
_entity_poly.pdbx_strand_id
1 'polypeptide(L)'
;VSGDPVRPRAGEEEGGKEGRLQRGLGVPWLFAAAYSAVGFSIYFSLGVVADRGLGLTPLIFLAAGLLFGLTTLSYVEGGAMFRERGGSSTFARHAFNELIAFIAGWAILIDYLIVIALAAISVPHYLEPVWSGFGRNGWEIGIAAAVIALVCVLNILNVSGRGRQRSLAFLALADLGLQLAVIVVGLLVVLHPDRLTAQLDLFTQPDFKDIVYAAVVAMLAYAGIEAASDLAPDIRVSREDLKRIATLGAVAVPLVYAGMAAIALMAVPVVAGPHGPETALGNQYVENPVLGVVSAFHPHWVAETMRWTVALVAAPVLIWAANTSMLGVSRHIYTLAINRQIPSWLGKLERRKTTPYVAITISGVIALGLVIPTNVKLLASIYAFGATLAITIAHLSIIRLRVKAPDRERPFRVPLSIPWRGAELPLPAIVAAVVSGLAFISVLAYHDTARWVGLGWMAFGLLFYVVYRKVFEGTTLTRRVSVPEHALTKQVPEVEFSNILVPVFGTRFDDDIVATAGRLAAAEQEEAGGGESRLEVIYVIEVPLTLPLDAKLPQEREDEAQRALQRAREVGEEYEDVDVHTEVIRARKVGAGILEAARRSGAEAIVIGGEPPTKIRGGAVIGGIGAAKPEEIGAATEYVLKKAPCRVLLTAPPEPE
;
A
#
# COMPACT_ATOMS: atom_id res chain seq x y z
N VAL A 1 49.40 -13.72 -12.39
CA VAL A 1 48.86 -12.36 -12.25
C VAL A 1 47.79 -12.42 -11.19
N SER A 2 48.14 -12.01 -9.97
CA SER A 2 47.33 -11.98 -8.78
C SER A 2 46.39 -10.77 -8.83
N GLY A 3 45.10 -10.97 -8.79
CA GLY A 3 44.09 -9.91 -8.64
C GLY A 3 43.71 -9.74 -7.16
N ASP A 4 43.99 -8.57 -6.61
CA ASP A 4 43.56 -8.16 -5.27
C ASP A 4 42.02 -8.04 -5.17
N PRO A 5 41.41 -8.38 -4.02
CA PRO A 5 39.98 -8.26 -3.82
C PRO A 5 39.60 -6.79 -3.64
N VAL A 6 38.67 -6.32 -4.48
CA VAL A 6 38.05 -4.99 -4.41
C VAL A 6 37.33 -4.81 -3.08
N ARG A 7 37.76 -3.87 -2.27
CA ARG A 7 37.06 -3.45 -1.03
C ARG A 7 35.73 -2.75 -1.40
N PRO A 8 34.63 -3.06 -0.73
CA PRO A 8 33.36 -2.37 -0.95
C PRO A 8 33.44 -0.89 -0.51
N ARG A 9 32.82 -0.01 -1.29
CA ARG A 9 32.77 1.43 -1.04
C ARG A 9 31.86 1.77 0.15
N ALA A 10 32.18 2.81 0.90
CA ALA A 10 31.53 3.25 2.14
C ALA A 10 30.00 3.52 2.04
N GLY A 11 29.44 3.74 0.84
CA GLY A 11 27.99 3.88 0.62
C GLY A 11 27.18 2.58 0.70
N GLU A 12 27.84 1.39 0.71
CA GLU A 12 27.15 0.10 0.91
C GLU A 12 26.91 -0.23 2.40
N GLU A 13 27.57 0.48 3.33
CA GLU A 13 27.41 0.24 4.76
C GLU A 13 26.16 0.92 5.37
N GLU A 14 25.64 2.00 4.81
CA GLU A 14 24.42 2.66 5.32
C GLU A 14 23.15 1.94 4.87
N GLY A 15 23.08 1.48 3.62
CA GLY A 15 22.05 0.53 3.18
C GLY A 15 22.08 -0.80 3.94
N GLY A 16 23.22 -1.15 4.53
CA GLY A 16 23.42 -2.30 5.39
C GLY A 16 22.83 -2.19 6.80
N LYS A 17 22.69 -0.98 7.35
CA LYS A 17 22.14 -0.75 8.70
C LYS A 17 20.61 -0.78 8.71
N GLU A 18 19.94 -0.21 7.72
CA GLU A 18 18.48 -0.34 7.57
C GLU A 18 18.07 -1.78 7.19
N GLY A 19 18.81 -2.46 6.34
CA GLY A 19 18.62 -3.87 6.03
C GLY A 19 18.91 -4.81 7.21
N ARG A 20 19.77 -4.41 8.17
CA ARG A 20 20.02 -5.18 9.41
C ARG A 20 18.94 -5.02 10.45
N LEU A 21 18.27 -3.87 10.55
CA LEU A 21 17.13 -3.65 11.45
C LEU A 21 15.87 -4.39 10.99
N GLN A 22 15.70 -4.60 9.68
CA GLN A 22 14.60 -5.42 9.11
C GLN A 22 14.91 -6.92 9.15
N ARG A 23 16.16 -7.34 9.18
CA ARG A 23 16.58 -8.76 9.39
C ARG A 23 16.43 -9.23 10.85
N GLY A 24 16.09 -8.35 11.77
CA GLY A 24 15.91 -8.65 13.19
C GLY A 24 14.49 -9.02 13.63
N LEU A 25 13.50 -8.95 12.73
CA LEU A 25 12.15 -9.43 13.04
C LEU A 25 12.12 -10.95 12.86
N GLY A 26 12.17 -11.69 13.95
CA GLY A 26 12.07 -13.15 13.94
C GLY A 26 10.74 -13.64 13.35
N VAL A 27 10.70 -14.93 12.96
CA VAL A 27 9.51 -15.61 12.40
C VAL A 27 8.20 -15.29 13.15
N PRO A 28 8.16 -15.17 14.50
CA PRO A 28 6.93 -14.80 15.21
C PRO A 28 6.36 -13.43 14.84
N TRP A 29 7.20 -12.44 14.62
CA TRP A 29 6.77 -11.09 14.23
C TRP A 29 6.23 -11.02 12.81
N LEU A 30 6.83 -11.78 11.91
CA LEU A 30 6.37 -11.89 10.52
C LEU A 30 5.04 -12.65 10.46
N PHE A 31 4.88 -13.70 11.28
CA PHE A 31 3.62 -14.40 11.42
C PHE A 31 2.53 -13.49 11.99
N ALA A 32 2.82 -12.72 13.04
CA ALA A 32 1.89 -11.75 13.62
C ALA A 32 1.44 -10.71 12.60
N ALA A 33 2.34 -10.22 11.73
CA ALA A 33 1.99 -9.30 10.67
C ALA A 33 1.05 -9.93 9.62
N ALA A 34 1.31 -11.17 9.21
CA ALA A 34 0.43 -11.91 8.29
C ALA A 34 -0.91 -12.26 8.93
N TYR A 35 -0.90 -12.71 10.20
CA TYR A 35 -2.11 -13.00 10.98
C TYR A 35 -2.96 -11.75 11.18
N SER A 36 -2.37 -10.59 11.44
CA SER A 36 -3.09 -9.33 11.65
C SER A 36 -3.93 -8.88 10.45
N ALA A 37 -3.64 -9.41 9.26
CA ALA A 37 -4.42 -9.09 8.06
C ALA A 37 -5.74 -9.88 7.99
N VAL A 38 -5.85 -11.01 8.70
CA VAL A 38 -6.99 -11.94 8.59
C VAL A 38 -7.66 -12.19 9.96
N GLY A 39 -6.88 -12.30 11.04
CA GLY A 39 -7.31 -12.79 12.35
C GLY A 39 -8.52 -12.10 12.98
N PHE A 40 -8.74 -10.83 12.66
CA PHE A 40 -9.86 -10.04 13.18
C PHE A 40 -11.24 -10.44 12.64
N SER A 41 -11.29 -11.12 11.50
CA SER A 41 -12.56 -11.35 10.78
C SER A 41 -13.51 -12.28 11.52
N ILE A 42 -13.01 -13.10 12.46
CA ILE A 42 -13.83 -14.00 13.28
C ILE A 42 -14.85 -13.24 14.14
N TYR A 43 -14.52 -12.01 14.55
CA TYR A 43 -15.35 -11.20 15.43
C TYR A 43 -16.70 -10.80 14.83
N PHE A 44 -16.85 -10.83 13.52
CA PHE A 44 -18.12 -10.56 12.83
C PHE A 44 -18.57 -11.67 11.87
N SER A 45 -17.68 -12.60 11.49
CA SER A 45 -18.06 -13.68 10.57
C SER A 45 -18.70 -14.88 11.27
N LEU A 46 -18.28 -15.18 12.51
CA LEU A 46 -18.72 -16.36 13.24
C LEU A 46 -20.25 -16.43 13.39
N GLY A 47 -20.89 -15.34 13.80
CA GLY A 47 -22.34 -15.28 13.96
C GLY A 47 -23.10 -15.48 12.66
N VAL A 48 -22.65 -14.82 11.58
CA VAL A 48 -23.29 -14.89 10.25
C VAL A 48 -23.16 -16.30 9.65
N VAL A 49 -22.01 -16.95 9.82
CA VAL A 49 -21.80 -18.32 9.32
C VAL A 49 -22.60 -19.32 10.16
N ALA A 50 -22.63 -19.16 11.48
CA ALA A 50 -23.38 -20.04 12.39
C ALA A 50 -24.90 -19.96 12.18
N ASP A 51 -25.42 -18.82 11.72
CA ASP A 51 -26.84 -18.62 11.39
C ASP A 51 -27.40 -19.68 10.43
N ARG A 52 -26.61 -20.01 9.41
CA ARG A 52 -27.03 -20.98 8.37
C ARG A 52 -26.26 -22.29 8.43
N GLY A 53 -25.00 -22.24 8.88
CA GLY A 53 -24.14 -23.42 8.98
C GLY A 53 -24.49 -24.36 10.12
N LEU A 54 -25.15 -23.83 11.17
CA LEU A 54 -25.55 -24.59 12.35
C LEU A 54 -24.39 -25.47 12.88
N GLY A 55 -24.64 -26.75 13.19
CA GLY A 55 -23.64 -27.71 13.65
C GLY A 55 -22.47 -27.95 12.68
N LEU A 56 -22.61 -27.64 11.39
CA LEU A 56 -21.55 -27.77 10.37
C LEU A 56 -20.59 -26.58 10.35
N THR A 57 -20.84 -25.51 11.10
CA THR A 57 -20.02 -24.28 11.09
C THR A 57 -18.52 -24.52 11.21
N PRO A 58 -17.98 -25.38 12.11
CA PRO A 58 -16.55 -25.66 12.18
C PRO A 58 -15.98 -26.26 10.89
N LEU A 59 -16.71 -27.17 10.27
CA LEU A 59 -16.32 -27.80 8.99
C LEU A 59 -16.38 -26.81 7.83
N ILE A 60 -17.36 -25.91 7.85
CA ILE A 60 -17.50 -24.82 6.87
C ILE A 60 -16.30 -23.88 6.94
N PHE A 61 -15.85 -23.49 8.16
CA PHE A 61 -14.62 -22.70 8.31
C PHE A 61 -13.38 -23.45 7.82
N LEU A 62 -13.27 -24.75 8.06
CA LEU A 62 -12.15 -25.54 7.50
C LEU A 62 -12.19 -25.58 5.98
N ALA A 63 -13.36 -25.78 5.37
CA ALA A 63 -13.51 -25.79 3.90
C ALA A 63 -13.17 -24.42 3.29
N ALA A 64 -13.68 -23.34 3.85
CA ALA A 64 -13.32 -21.98 3.44
C ALA A 64 -11.82 -21.69 3.66
N GLY A 65 -11.25 -22.19 4.76
CA GLY A 65 -9.82 -22.12 5.05
C GLY A 65 -8.94 -22.89 4.07
N LEU A 66 -9.41 -24.02 3.57
CA LEU A 66 -8.72 -24.74 2.50
C LEU A 66 -8.66 -23.88 1.22
N LEU A 67 -9.79 -23.28 0.83
CA LEU A 67 -9.84 -22.36 -0.32
C LEU A 67 -8.92 -21.14 -0.09
N PHE A 68 -8.89 -20.59 1.12
CA PHE A 68 -7.96 -19.53 1.52
C PHE A 68 -6.50 -19.96 1.34
N GLY A 69 -6.14 -21.18 1.76
CA GLY A 69 -4.79 -21.73 1.56
C GLY A 69 -4.42 -21.84 0.07
N LEU A 70 -5.34 -22.37 -0.76
CA LEU A 70 -5.14 -22.44 -2.21
C LEU A 70 -5.02 -21.03 -2.85
N THR A 71 -5.81 -20.08 -2.37
CA THR A 71 -5.77 -18.68 -2.79
C THR A 71 -4.45 -18.04 -2.41
N THR A 72 -3.97 -18.25 -1.18
CA THR A 72 -2.68 -17.75 -0.71
C THR A 72 -1.52 -18.21 -1.61
N LEU A 73 -1.51 -19.48 -2.03
CA LEU A 73 -0.50 -19.99 -2.97
C LEU A 73 -0.51 -19.23 -4.30
N SER A 74 -1.69 -18.95 -4.85
CA SER A 74 -1.83 -18.21 -6.10
C SER A 74 -1.38 -16.75 -5.96
N TYR A 75 -1.71 -16.10 -4.85
CA TYR A 75 -1.29 -14.72 -4.57
C TYR A 75 0.22 -14.60 -4.33
N VAL A 76 0.83 -15.58 -3.67
CA VAL A 76 2.29 -15.63 -3.50
C VAL A 76 2.99 -15.79 -4.85
N GLU A 77 2.48 -16.64 -5.76
CA GLU A 77 3.04 -16.76 -7.11
C GLU A 77 2.90 -15.45 -7.90
N GLY A 78 1.70 -14.86 -7.89
CA GLY A 78 1.42 -13.60 -8.59
C GLY A 78 2.24 -12.43 -8.04
N GLY A 79 2.26 -12.25 -6.73
CA GLY A 79 3.04 -11.20 -6.06
C GLY A 79 4.55 -11.35 -6.22
N ALA A 80 5.06 -12.59 -6.31
CA ALA A 80 6.47 -12.84 -6.58
C ALA A 80 6.88 -12.50 -8.03
N MET A 81 5.95 -12.60 -9.00
CA MET A 81 6.19 -12.25 -10.40
C MET A 81 6.07 -10.75 -10.67
N PHE A 82 5.19 -10.07 -9.96
CA PHE A 82 4.87 -8.65 -10.18
C PHE A 82 5.07 -7.89 -8.88
N ARG A 83 6.00 -6.95 -8.87
CA ARG A 83 6.25 -6.06 -7.73
C ARG A 83 5.33 -4.83 -7.74
N GLU A 84 4.20 -4.95 -8.44
CA GLU A 84 3.18 -3.91 -8.55
C GLU A 84 2.12 -4.15 -7.46
N ARG A 85 1.54 -3.07 -6.93
CA ARG A 85 0.38 -3.13 -6.04
C ARG A 85 -0.88 -3.45 -6.84
N GLY A 86 -1.92 -4.00 -6.21
CA GLY A 86 -3.22 -4.23 -6.82
C GLY A 86 -3.68 -5.69 -6.86
N GLY A 87 -2.90 -6.63 -6.28
CA GLY A 87 -3.32 -8.03 -6.11
C GLY A 87 -3.93 -8.66 -7.38
N SER A 88 -5.17 -9.16 -7.29
CA SER A 88 -5.88 -9.79 -8.40
C SER A 88 -6.04 -8.89 -9.62
N SER A 89 -6.20 -7.56 -9.45
CA SER A 89 -6.30 -6.62 -10.56
C SER A 89 -5.00 -6.55 -11.37
N THR A 90 -3.85 -6.54 -10.70
CA THR A 90 -2.53 -6.59 -11.34
C THR A 90 -2.33 -7.92 -12.08
N PHE A 91 -2.68 -9.06 -11.47
CA PHE A 91 -2.59 -10.35 -12.15
C PHE A 91 -3.46 -10.41 -13.39
N ALA A 92 -4.69 -9.91 -13.31
CA ALA A 92 -5.64 -9.83 -14.42
C ALA A 92 -5.12 -8.93 -15.55
N ARG A 93 -4.50 -7.81 -15.22
CA ARG A 93 -3.88 -6.88 -16.16
C ARG A 93 -2.80 -7.55 -17.01
N HIS A 94 -1.94 -8.33 -16.37
CA HIS A 94 -0.87 -9.06 -17.05
C HIS A 94 -1.35 -10.32 -17.79
N ALA A 95 -2.32 -11.01 -17.23
CA ALA A 95 -2.89 -12.22 -17.82
C ALA A 95 -3.79 -11.93 -19.02
N PHE A 96 -4.71 -10.99 -18.89
CA PHE A 96 -5.77 -10.68 -19.85
C PHE A 96 -5.56 -9.29 -20.47
N ASN A 97 -6.22 -8.29 -19.94
CA ASN A 97 -6.24 -6.92 -20.43
C ASN A 97 -6.73 -5.94 -19.35
N GLU A 98 -6.80 -4.65 -19.69
CA GLU A 98 -7.17 -3.58 -18.78
C GLU A 98 -8.63 -3.67 -18.29
N LEU A 99 -9.55 -4.14 -19.12
CA LEU A 99 -10.98 -4.28 -18.74
C LEU A 99 -11.16 -5.35 -17.65
N ILE A 100 -10.53 -6.52 -17.80
CA ILE A 100 -10.62 -7.60 -16.81
C ILE A 100 -9.90 -7.17 -15.51
N ALA A 101 -8.79 -6.45 -15.62
CA ALA A 101 -8.11 -5.86 -14.48
C ALA A 101 -9.02 -4.89 -13.71
N PHE A 102 -9.74 -4.03 -14.44
CA PHE A 102 -10.71 -3.11 -13.83
C PHE A 102 -11.86 -3.87 -13.13
N ILE A 103 -12.43 -4.91 -13.77
CA ILE A 103 -13.49 -5.72 -13.16
C ILE A 103 -13.02 -6.32 -11.83
N ALA A 104 -11.82 -6.92 -11.78
CA ALA A 104 -11.25 -7.46 -10.56
C ALA A 104 -11.03 -6.37 -9.50
N GLY A 105 -10.42 -5.26 -9.90
CA GLY A 105 -10.15 -4.13 -9.00
C GLY A 105 -11.42 -3.48 -8.46
N TRP A 106 -12.45 -3.32 -9.29
CA TRP A 106 -13.71 -2.73 -8.87
C TRP A 106 -14.50 -3.65 -7.91
N ALA A 107 -14.37 -4.98 -8.09
CA ALA A 107 -14.92 -5.96 -7.16
C ALA A 107 -14.23 -5.88 -5.79
N ILE A 108 -12.90 -5.72 -5.75
CA ILE A 108 -12.15 -5.59 -4.49
C ILE A 108 -12.49 -4.30 -3.74
N LEU A 109 -12.82 -3.21 -4.43
CA LEU A 109 -13.17 -1.95 -3.75
C LEU A 109 -14.34 -2.13 -2.79
N ILE A 110 -15.39 -2.86 -3.20
CA ILE A 110 -16.55 -3.07 -2.32
C ILE A 110 -16.18 -3.94 -1.12
N ASP A 111 -15.24 -4.88 -1.27
CA ASP A 111 -14.79 -5.75 -0.18
C ASP A 111 -14.11 -4.93 0.93
N TYR A 112 -13.19 -4.05 0.57
CA TYR A 112 -12.56 -3.15 1.55
C TYR A 112 -13.57 -2.27 2.27
N LEU A 113 -14.50 -1.66 1.51
CA LEU A 113 -15.53 -0.78 2.07
C LEU A 113 -16.43 -1.51 3.07
N ILE A 114 -16.79 -2.76 2.76
CA ILE A 114 -17.62 -3.59 3.63
C ILE A 114 -16.86 -3.99 4.89
N VAL A 115 -15.57 -4.35 4.80
CA VAL A 115 -14.77 -4.68 5.99
C VAL A 115 -14.64 -3.47 6.91
N ILE A 116 -14.48 -2.25 6.36
CA ILE A 116 -14.48 -1.03 7.17
C ILE A 116 -15.81 -0.86 7.90
N ALA A 117 -16.94 -1.04 7.20
CA ALA A 117 -18.27 -0.89 7.78
C ALA A 117 -18.56 -1.98 8.84
N LEU A 118 -18.25 -3.26 8.54
CA LEU A 118 -18.44 -4.39 9.47
C LEU A 118 -17.64 -4.21 10.75
N ALA A 119 -16.35 -3.89 10.61
CA ALA A 119 -15.48 -3.65 11.76
C ALA A 119 -16.00 -2.47 12.60
N ALA A 120 -16.42 -1.37 11.96
CA ALA A 120 -16.94 -0.20 12.66
C ALA A 120 -18.26 -0.48 13.38
N ILE A 121 -19.20 -1.22 12.77
CA ILE A 121 -20.48 -1.62 13.39
C ILE A 121 -20.24 -2.55 14.59
N SER A 122 -19.27 -3.46 14.51
CA SER A 122 -19.01 -4.41 15.58
C SER A 122 -18.39 -3.76 16.83
N VAL A 123 -17.65 -2.66 16.71
CA VAL A 123 -16.98 -1.99 17.84
C VAL A 123 -17.95 -1.66 19.01
N PRO A 124 -19.09 -0.97 18.81
CA PRO A 124 -20.00 -0.65 19.91
C PRO A 124 -20.58 -1.89 20.58
N HIS A 125 -20.85 -2.96 19.83
CA HIS A 125 -21.37 -4.21 20.37
C HIS A 125 -20.34 -4.96 21.22
N TYR A 126 -19.04 -4.91 20.87
CA TYR A 126 -17.98 -5.45 21.70
C TYR A 126 -17.68 -4.60 22.94
N LEU A 127 -18.11 -3.34 22.98
CA LEU A 127 -18.00 -2.45 24.13
C LEU A 127 -19.21 -2.54 25.10
N GLU A 128 -20.20 -3.38 24.84
CA GLU A 128 -21.37 -3.58 25.71
C GLU A 128 -21.03 -3.94 27.17
N PRO A 129 -19.95 -4.69 27.50
CA PRO A 129 -19.54 -4.90 28.90
C PRO A 129 -19.21 -3.60 29.64
N VAL A 130 -18.74 -2.55 28.94
CA VAL A 130 -18.45 -1.23 29.52
C VAL A 130 -19.75 -0.46 29.78
N TRP A 131 -20.64 -0.45 28.80
CA TRP A 131 -21.96 0.16 28.91
C TRP A 131 -22.92 -0.46 27.87
N SER A 132 -23.97 -1.10 28.36
CA SER A 132 -24.94 -1.83 27.53
C SER A 132 -25.72 -0.97 26.54
N GLY A 133 -25.65 0.36 26.66
CA GLY A 133 -26.26 1.30 25.74
C GLY A 133 -25.51 1.47 24.42
N PHE A 134 -24.24 1.11 24.35
CA PHE A 134 -23.43 1.33 23.15
C PHE A 134 -23.93 0.57 21.91
N GLY A 135 -24.45 -0.64 22.08
CA GLY A 135 -25.03 -1.44 20.99
C GLY A 135 -26.51 -1.14 20.70
N ARG A 136 -27.10 -0.04 21.21
CA ARG A 136 -28.54 0.23 21.12
C ARG A 136 -28.84 1.72 20.88
N ASN A 137 -30.11 2.00 20.49
CA ASN A 137 -30.70 3.34 20.47
C ASN A 137 -29.95 4.38 19.61
N GLY A 138 -29.35 3.96 18.48
CA GLY A 138 -28.63 4.85 17.56
C GLY A 138 -27.21 5.21 18.01
N TRP A 139 -26.78 4.87 19.23
CA TRP A 139 -25.39 5.01 19.65
C TRP A 139 -24.45 4.14 18.82
N GLU A 140 -24.92 2.97 18.39
CA GLU A 140 -24.18 2.06 17.48
C GLU A 140 -23.74 2.75 16.19
N ILE A 141 -24.65 3.49 15.51
CA ILE A 141 -24.34 4.25 14.30
C ILE A 141 -23.38 5.41 14.61
N GLY A 142 -23.61 6.12 15.73
CA GLY A 142 -22.76 7.24 16.13
C GLY A 142 -21.33 6.81 16.43
N ILE A 143 -21.13 5.69 17.15
CA ILE A 143 -19.81 5.15 17.45
C ILE A 143 -19.14 4.58 16.19
N ALA A 144 -19.87 3.85 15.36
CA ALA A 144 -19.34 3.35 14.11
C ALA A 144 -18.90 4.50 13.18
N ALA A 145 -19.69 5.58 13.11
CA ALA A 145 -19.32 6.79 12.37
C ALA A 145 -18.07 7.47 12.96
N ALA A 146 -17.95 7.54 14.28
CA ALA A 146 -16.77 8.07 14.95
C ALA A 146 -15.52 7.22 14.66
N VAL A 147 -15.65 5.89 14.65
CA VAL A 147 -14.56 4.97 14.28
C VAL A 147 -14.12 5.20 12.83
N ILE A 148 -15.06 5.30 11.88
CA ILE A 148 -14.73 5.57 10.47
C ILE A 148 -14.05 6.93 10.33
N ALA A 149 -14.57 7.97 10.99
CA ALA A 149 -13.97 9.31 10.97
C ALA A 149 -12.54 9.29 11.56
N LEU A 150 -12.34 8.61 12.71
CA LEU A 150 -11.02 8.43 13.32
C LEU A 150 -10.05 7.75 12.33
N VAL A 151 -10.49 6.66 11.70
CA VAL A 151 -9.67 5.91 10.73
C VAL A 151 -9.32 6.77 9.52
N CYS A 152 -10.26 7.57 8.99
CA CYS A 152 -9.99 8.52 7.91
C CYS A 152 -8.92 9.53 8.33
N VAL A 153 -9.07 10.15 9.50
CA VAL A 153 -8.11 11.14 10.02
C VAL A 153 -6.72 10.51 10.21
N LEU A 154 -6.64 9.34 10.83
CA LEU A 154 -5.35 8.65 11.03
C LEU A 154 -4.63 8.34 9.71
N ASN A 155 -5.38 7.95 8.66
CA ASN A 155 -4.80 7.67 7.35
C ASN A 155 -4.42 8.95 6.60
N ILE A 156 -5.22 10.02 6.65
CA ILE A 156 -4.90 11.31 6.02
C ILE A 156 -3.67 11.93 6.70
N LEU A 157 -3.63 11.92 8.02
CA LEU A 157 -2.51 12.45 8.79
C LEU A 157 -1.23 11.61 8.66
N ASN A 158 -1.32 10.42 8.06
CA ASN A 158 -0.22 9.47 7.89
C ASN A 158 0.57 9.30 9.20
N VAL A 159 -0.15 9.06 10.31
CA VAL A 159 0.47 8.87 11.62
C VAL A 159 1.30 7.58 11.58
N SER A 160 2.48 7.69 10.98
CA SER A 160 3.43 6.59 10.72
C SER A 160 4.67 6.80 11.55
N GLY A 161 4.71 6.22 12.75
CA GLY A 161 5.92 6.19 13.57
C GLY A 161 6.55 4.79 13.62
N ARG A 162 7.85 4.69 13.90
CA ARG A 162 8.55 3.41 14.18
C ARG A 162 7.85 2.59 15.30
N GLY A 163 7.06 3.22 16.16
CA GLY A 163 6.20 2.57 17.15
C GLY A 163 5.03 1.78 16.56
N ARG A 164 4.51 2.17 15.39
CA ARG A 164 3.33 1.57 14.77
C ARG A 164 3.50 0.08 14.45
N GLN A 165 4.63 -0.33 13.88
CA GLN A 165 4.87 -1.74 13.54
C GLN A 165 4.94 -2.63 14.80
N ARG A 166 5.51 -2.12 15.90
CA ARG A 166 5.55 -2.85 17.18
C ARG A 166 4.17 -2.95 17.81
N SER A 167 3.40 -1.87 17.81
CA SER A 167 2.01 -1.85 18.33
C SER A 167 1.11 -2.83 17.56
N LEU A 168 1.29 -2.92 16.24
CA LEU A 168 0.60 -3.84 15.36
C LEU A 168 0.83 -5.29 15.71
N ALA A 169 2.10 -5.66 15.79
CA ALA A 169 2.47 -7.01 16.09
C ALA A 169 2.03 -7.39 17.52
N PHE A 170 2.08 -6.45 18.48
CA PHE A 170 1.56 -6.67 19.83
C PHE A 170 0.04 -6.89 19.79
N LEU A 171 -0.72 -6.07 19.06
CA LEU A 171 -2.17 -6.21 18.95
C LEU A 171 -2.57 -7.52 18.25
N ALA A 172 -1.84 -7.92 17.20
CA ALA A 172 -2.05 -9.20 16.51
C ALA A 172 -1.76 -10.41 17.41
N LEU A 173 -0.70 -10.34 18.22
CA LEU A 173 -0.39 -11.39 19.20
C LEU A 173 -1.39 -11.42 20.36
N ALA A 174 -1.88 -10.27 20.81
CA ALA A 174 -2.93 -10.18 21.82
C ALA A 174 -4.24 -10.78 21.31
N ASP A 175 -4.59 -10.52 20.06
CA ASP A 175 -5.76 -11.09 19.39
C ASP A 175 -5.65 -12.61 19.26
N LEU A 176 -4.54 -13.11 18.72
CA LEU A 176 -4.30 -14.57 18.64
C LEU A 176 -4.31 -15.21 20.03
N GLY A 177 -3.67 -14.57 21.00
CA GLY A 177 -3.65 -15.03 22.40
C GLY A 177 -5.05 -15.09 23.00
N LEU A 178 -5.90 -14.10 22.72
CA LEU A 178 -7.29 -14.09 23.14
C LEU A 178 -8.09 -15.23 22.50
N GLN A 179 -7.97 -15.42 21.18
CA GLN A 179 -8.69 -16.50 20.48
C GLN A 179 -8.28 -17.87 21.00
N LEU A 180 -6.97 -18.08 21.20
CA LEU A 180 -6.47 -19.32 21.82
C LEU A 180 -6.95 -19.48 23.27
N ALA A 181 -6.97 -18.40 24.06
CA ALA A 181 -7.50 -18.41 25.42
C ALA A 181 -8.99 -18.79 25.46
N VAL A 182 -9.81 -18.22 24.55
CA VAL A 182 -11.23 -18.59 24.42
C VAL A 182 -11.39 -20.08 24.08
N ILE A 183 -10.55 -20.61 23.17
CA ILE A 183 -10.57 -22.03 22.81
C ILE A 183 -10.18 -22.89 24.03
N VAL A 184 -9.05 -22.58 24.68
CA VAL A 184 -8.55 -23.38 25.82
C VAL A 184 -9.51 -23.34 27.00
N VAL A 185 -9.97 -22.14 27.40
CA VAL A 185 -10.94 -21.99 28.48
C VAL A 185 -12.26 -22.67 28.13
N GLY A 186 -12.73 -22.51 26.88
CA GLY A 186 -13.93 -23.18 26.39
C GLY A 186 -13.83 -24.71 26.47
N LEU A 187 -12.68 -25.30 26.09
CA LEU A 187 -12.44 -26.73 26.23
C LEU A 187 -12.50 -27.20 27.68
N LEU A 188 -12.15 -26.33 28.63
CA LEU A 188 -12.18 -26.67 30.06
C LEU A 188 -13.58 -26.55 30.71
N VAL A 189 -14.40 -25.59 30.20
CA VAL A 189 -15.66 -25.22 30.89
C VAL A 189 -16.94 -25.57 30.10
N VAL A 190 -16.86 -25.78 28.78
CA VAL A 190 -18.05 -26.07 27.94
C VAL A 190 -17.86 -27.27 26.99
N LEU A 191 -16.95 -28.20 27.33
CA LEU A 191 -16.68 -29.37 26.50
C LEU A 191 -17.85 -30.35 26.46
N HIS A 192 -18.73 -30.19 25.49
CA HIS A 192 -19.88 -31.08 25.22
C HIS A 192 -19.96 -31.37 23.73
N PRO A 193 -19.16 -32.33 23.20
CA PRO A 193 -19.13 -32.62 21.76
C PRO A 193 -20.46 -33.04 21.14
N ASP A 194 -21.35 -33.63 21.95
CA ASP A 194 -22.71 -33.98 21.59
C ASP A 194 -23.54 -32.78 21.11
N ARG A 195 -23.26 -31.58 21.61
CA ARG A 195 -23.91 -30.35 21.19
C ARG A 195 -23.58 -29.94 19.73
N LEU A 196 -22.44 -30.35 19.20
CA LEU A 196 -22.07 -30.06 17.79
C LEU A 196 -22.99 -30.82 16.83
N THR A 197 -23.46 -32.00 17.21
CA THR A 197 -24.36 -32.82 16.38
C THR A 197 -25.82 -32.68 16.77
N ALA A 198 -26.12 -31.90 17.84
CA ALA A 198 -27.48 -31.62 18.24
C ALA A 198 -28.25 -30.92 17.12
N GLN A 199 -29.43 -31.38 16.80
CA GLN A 199 -30.28 -30.88 15.71
C GLN A 199 -29.63 -30.94 14.31
N LEU A 200 -28.57 -31.75 14.16
CA LEU A 200 -27.94 -31.98 12.86
C LEU A 200 -28.59 -33.21 12.22
N ASP A 201 -29.36 -32.99 11.19
CA ASP A 201 -29.88 -34.06 10.32
C ASP A 201 -29.28 -33.87 8.92
N LEU A 202 -28.23 -34.65 8.62
CA LEU A 202 -27.52 -34.56 7.37
C LEU A 202 -28.50 -34.70 6.21
N PHE A 203 -28.50 -33.71 5.30
CA PHE A 203 -29.34 -33.54 4.12
C PHE A 203 -30.71 -32.85 4.35
N THR A 204 -31.16 -32.65 5.56
CA THR A 204 -32.41 -31.95 5.86
C THR A 204 -32.19 -30.65 6.63
N GLN A 205 -31.23 -30.63 7.58
CA GLN A 205 -30.94 -29.43 8.39
C GLN A 205 -29.48 -29.41 8.90
N PRO A 206 -28.64 -28.41 8.45
CA PRO A 206 -28.97 -27.39 7.44
C PRO A 206 -29.18 -28.00 6.05
N ASP A 207 -30.06 -27.41 5.24
CA ASP A 207 -30.26 -27.86 3.88
C ASP A 207 -29.03 -27.50 2.99
N PHE A 208 -28.96 -28.08 1.79
CA PHE A 208 -27.83 -27.84 0.88
C PHE A 208 -27.65 -26.36 0.53
N LYS A 209 -28.75 -25.62 0.43
CA LYS A 209 -28.73 -24.18 0.12
C LYS A 209 -28.11 -23.38 1.27
N ASP A 210 -28.45 -23.70 2.52
CA ASP A 210 -27.93 -23.04 3.70
C ASP A 210 -26.43 -23.38 3.91
N ILE A 211 -26.02 -24.62 3.62
CA ILE A 211 -24.59 -25.01 3.65
C ILE A 211 -23.79 -24.21 2.63
N VAL A 212 -24.27 -24.12 1.38
CA VAL A 212 -23.62 -23.37 0.32
C VAL A 212 -23.58 -21.89 0.67
N TYR A 213 -24.69 -21.33 1.17
CA TYR A 213 -24.75 -19.95 1.63
C TYR A 213 -23.69 -19.68 2.73
N ALA A 214 -23.68 -20.50 3.77
CA ALA A 214 -22.72 -20.36 4.88
C ALA A 214 -21.26 -20.53 4.44
N ALA A 215 -20.99 -21.49 3.52
CA ALA A 215 -19.65 -21.71 2.99
C ALA A 215 -19.11 -20.50 2.19
N VAL A 216 -19.97 -19.84 1.44
CA VAL A 216 -19.60 -18.63 0.69
C VAL A 216 -19.39 -17.45 1.64
N VAL A 217 -20.28 -17.25 2.61
CA VAL A 217 -20.12 -16.19 3.61
C VAL A 217 -18.89 -16.44 4.51
N ALA A 218 -18.54 -17.71 4.76
CA ALA A 218 -17.33 -18.06 5.52
C ALA A 218 -16.04 -17.56 4.86
N MET A 219 -16.05 -17.22 3.56
CA MET A 219 -14.90 -16.56 2.91
C MET A 219 -14.62 -15.18 3.52
N LEU A 220 -15.63 -14.51 4.10
CA LEU A 220 -15.45 -13.27 4.86
C LEU A 220 -14.50 -13.44 6.05
N ALA A 221 -14.49 -14.61 6.68
CA ALA A 221 -13.56 -14.89 7.77
C ALA A 221 -12.09 -14.81 7.35
N TYR A 222 -11.82 -14.96 6.07
CA TYR A 222 -10.47 -14.91 5.50
C TYR A 222 -10.24 -13.62 4.69
N ALA A 223 -11.03 -12.58 4.95
CA ALA A 223 -10.82 -11.24 4.39
C ALA A 223 -9.43 -10.72 4.76
N GLY A 224 -8.80 -9.98 3.83
CA GLY A 224 -7.51 -9.33 4.06
C GLY A 224 -6.35 -9.88 3.22
N ILE A 225 -6.51 -10.97 2.48
CA ILE A 225 -5.46 -11.48 1.59
C ILE A 225 -5.08 -10.46 0.51
N GLU A 226 -6.05 -9.69 0.03
CA GLU A 226 -5.84 -8.60 -0.93
C GLU A 226 -5.01 -7.49 -0.28
N ALA A 227 -5.35 -7.09 0.95
CA ALA A 227 -4.59 -6.08 1.70
C ALA A 227 -3.15 -6.53 1.97
N ALA A 228 -2.93 -7.81 2.27
CA ALA A 228 -1.59 -8.37 2.43
C ALA A 228 -0.80 -8.34 1.11
N SER A 229 -1.46 -8.59 -0.03
CA SER A 229 -0.86 -8.51 -1.36
C SER A 229 -0.47 -7.07 -1.73
N ASP A 230 -1.30 -6.09 -1.40
CA ASP A 230 -1.03 -4.68 -1.64
C ASP A 230 0.13 -4.12 -0.80
N LEU A 231 0.43 -4.75 0.34
CA LEU A 231 1.56 -4.43 1.21
C LEU A 231 2.85 -5.19 0.83
N ALA A 232 2.75 -6.26 0.04
CA ALA A 232 3.89 -7.13 -0.28
C ALA A 232 5.10 -6.41 -0.91
N PRO A 233 4.96 -5.39 -1.80
CA PRO A 233 6.10 -4.65 -2.33
C PRO A 233 6.89 -3.87 -1.28
N ASP A 234 6.25 -3.49 -0.17
CA ASP A 234 6.86 -2.70 0.91
C ASP A 234 7.63 -3.57 1.91
N ILE A 235 7.48 -4.90 1.82
CA ILE A 235 8.07 -5.87 2.75
C ILE A 235 9.24 -6.60 2.08
N ARG A 236 10.48 -6.32 2.51
CA ARG A 236 11.67 -7.04 2.08
C ARG A 236 11.87 -8.31 2.92
N VAL A 237 11.18 -9.39 2.56
CA VAL A 237 11.29 -10.69 3.24
C VAL A 237 12.05 -11.70 2.35
N SER A 238 12.81 -12.60 2.97
CA SER A 238 13.45 -13.69 2.23
C SER A 238 12.40 -14.63 1.63
N ARG A 239 12.75 -15.32 0.53
CA ARG A 239 11.84 -16.29 -0.13
C ARG A 239 11.42 -17.42 0.80
N GLU A 240 12.30 -17.83 1.70
CA GLU A 240 12.04 -18.91 2.67
C GLU A 240 11.09 -18.45 3.77
N ASP A 241 11.27 -17.23 4.28
CA ASP A 241 10.38 -16.66 5.28
C ASP A 241 8.98 -16.40 4.71
N LEU A 242 8.88 -15.93 3.46
CA LEU A 242 7.59 -15.76 2.77
C LEU A 242 6.83 -17.08 2.65
N LYS A 243 7.52 -18.19 2.29
CA LYS A 243 6.91 -19.52 2.26
C LYS A 243 6.44 -19.95 3.64
N ARG A 244 7.27 -19.79 4.68
CA ARG A 244 6.94 -20.17 6.06
C ARG A 244 5.72 -19.40 6.57
N ILE A 245 5.67 -18.08 6.37
CA ILE A 245 4.56 -17.22 6.77
C ILE A 245 3.28 -17.62 6.06
N ALA A 246 3.33 -17.81 4.74
CA ALA A 246 2.18 -18.21 3.93
C ALA A 246 1.65 -19.58 4.36
N THR A 247 2.54 -20.56 4.60
CA THR A 247 2.14 -21.91 5.03
C THR A 247 1.58 -21.90 6.45
N LEU A 248 2.24 -21.21 7.38
CA LEU A 248 1.76 -21.10 8.77
C LEU A 248 0.41 -20.38 8.82
N GLY A 249 0.23 -19.28 8.10
CA GLY A 249 -1.04 -18.56 8.00
C GLY A 249 -2.15 -19.42 7.40
N ALA A 250 -1.85 -20.11 6.30
CA ALA A 250 -2.83 -20.96 5.61
C ALA A 250 -3.30 -22.18 6.42
N VAL A 251 -2.55 -22.60 7.42
CA VAL A 251 -2.92 -23.73 8.30
C VAL A 251 -3.42 -23.24 9.65
N ALA A 252 -2.72 -22.31 10.29
CA ALA A 252 -3.04 -21.90 11.66
C ALA A 252 -4.38 -21.14 11.74
N VAL A 253 -4.65 -20.23 10.81
CA VAL A 253 -5.89 -19.44 10.83
C VAL A 253 -7.14 -20.31 10.70
N PRO A 254 -7.24 -21.25 9.72
CA PRO A 254 -8.39 -22.16 9.63
C PRO A 254 -8.59 -23.04 10.86
N LEU A 255 -7.50 -23.52 11.45
CA LEU A 255 -7.58 -24.33 12.67
C LEU A 255 -8.09 -23.52 13.88
N VAL A 256 -7.61 -22.29 14.05
CA VAL A 256 -8.09 -21.39 15.11
C VAL A 256 -9.58 -21.08 14.90
N TYR A 257 -9.99 -20.78 13.68
CA TYR A 257 -11.39 -20.46 13.38
C TYR A 257 -12.33 -21.65 13.55
N ALA A 258 -11.91 -22.83 13.10
CA ALA A 258 -12.70 -24.05 13.33
C ALA A 258 -12.78 -24.41 14.82
N GLY A 259 -11.67 -24.26 15.56
CA GLY A 259 -11.63 -24.42 17.00
C GLY A 259 -12.57 -23.44 17.71
N MET A 260 -12.50 -22.15 17.33
CA MET A 260 -13.40 -21.11 17.86
C MET A 260 -14.87 -21.43 17.56
N ALA A 261 -15.19 -21.84 16.33
CA ALA A 261 -16.54 -22.21 15.92
C ALA A 261 -17.05 -23.46 16.68
N ALA A 262 -16.18 -24.44 16.92
CA ALA A 262 -16.54 -25.61 17.72
C ALA A 262 -16.87 -25.22 19.17
N ILE A 263 -16.03 -24.42 19.81
CA ILE A 263 -16.29 -23.90 21.17
C ILE A 263 -17.56 -23.06 21.18
N ALA A 264 -17.79 -22.24 20.17
CA ALA A 264 -18.96 -21.38 20.08
C ALA A 264 -20.25 -22.17 20.06
N LEU A 265 -20.33 -23.26 19.30
CA LEU A 265 -21.52 -24.12 19.25
C LEU A 265 -21.67 -25.03 20.46
N MET A 266 -20.59 -25.37 21.17
CA MET A 266 -20.66 -26.05 22.44
C MET A 266 -21.16 -25.13 23.56
N ALA A 267 -20.76 -23.85 23.55
CA ALA A 267 -21.18 -22.84 24.52
C ALA A 267 -22.61 -22.33 24.25
N VAL A 268 -22.93 -22.06 22.98
CA VAL A 268 -24.21 -21.54 22.49
C VAL A 268 -24.80 -22.54 21.48
N PRO A 269 -25.44 -23.62 21.98
CA PRO A 269 -25.84 -24.73 21.10
C PRO A 269 -26.96 -24.34 20.12
N VAL A 270 -27.11 -25.17 19.09
CA VAL A 270 -28.27 -25.14 18.21
C VAL A 270 -29.47 -25.70 18.93
N VAL A 271 -30.57 -24.98 18.90
CA VAL A 271 -31.85 -25.37 19.54
C VAL A 271 -32.97 -25.37 18.49
N ALA A 272 -34.05 -26.12 18.80
CA ALA A 272 -35.23 -26.07 17.95
C ALA A 272 -35.96 -24.73 18.15
N GLY A 273 -36.04 -23.94 17.09
CA GLY A 273 -36.76 -22.68 17.04
C GLY A 273 -38.11 -22.76 16.32
N PRO A 274 -38.88 -21.65 16.27
CA PRO A 274 -40.21 -21.62 15.65
C PRO A 274 -40.22 -21.89 14.14
N HIS A 275 -39.10 -21.62 13.47
CA HIS A 275 -38.95 -21.76 12.01
C HIS A 275 -37.89 -22.80 11.60
N GLY A 276 -37.43 -23.64 12.54
CA GLY A 276 -36.37 -24.62 12.34
C GLY A 276 -35.25 -24.48 13.37
N PRO A 277 -34.15 -25.25 13.26
CA PRO A 277 -33.01 -25.12 14.15
C PRO A 277 -32.39 -23.73 14.05
N GLU A 278 -32.06 -23.15 15.19
CA GLU A 278 -31.44 -21.83 15.28
C GLU A 278 -30.38 -21.78 16.38
N THR A 279 -29.47 -20.85 16.32
CA THR A 279 -28.50 -20.55 17.37
C THR A 279 -28.54 -19.08 17.73
N ALA A 280 -28.41 -18.77 19.03
CA ALA A 280 -28.33 -17.38 19.46
C ALA A 280 -27.12 -16.63 18.86
N LEU A 281 -26.07 -17.34 18.39
CA LEU A 281 -24.95 -16.75 17.67
C LEU A 281 -25.39 -16.07 16.37
N GLY A 282 -26.34 -16.66 15.64
CA GLY A 282 -26.85 -16.12 14.38
C GLY A 282 -27.95 -15.07 14.55
N ASN A 283 -28.52 -14.93 15.76
CA ASN A 283 -29.62 -14.02 16.06
C ASN A 283 -29.19 -12.94 17.05
N GLN A 284 -29.13 -13.28 18.34
CA GLN A 284 -28.88 -12.34 19.43
C GLN A 284 -27.43 -11.77 19.42
N TYR A 285 -26.46 -12.60 19.04
CA TYR A 285 -25.03 -12.28 19.10
C TYR A 285 -24.40 -12.16 17.70
N VAL A 286 -25.17 -11.85 16.67
CA VAL A 286 -24.65 -11.81 15.29
C VAL A 286 -23.59 -10.71 15.09
N GLU A 287 -23.71 -9.58 15.82
CA GLU A 287 -22.77 -8.46 15.80
C GLU A 287 -21.56 -8.66 16.73
N ASN A 288 -21.68 -9.51 17.75
CA ASN A 288 -20.64 -9.75 18.77
C ASN A 288 -20.52 -11.23 19.18
N PRO A 289 -20.38 -12.18 18.22
CA PRO A 289 -20.49 -13.62 18.49
C PRO A 289 -19.47 -14.12 19.51
N VAL A 290 -18.24 -13.62 19.53
CA VAL A 290 -17.22 -14.04 20.51
C VAL A 290 -17.61 -13.60 21.92
N LEU A 291 -18.24 -12.44 22.07
CA LEU A 291 -18.77 -12.01 23.37
C LEU A 291 -19.93 -12.92 23.83
N GLY A 292 -20.81 -13.32 22.90
CA GLY A 292 -21.86 -14.31 23.16
C GLY A 292 -21.32 -15.64 23.66
N VAL A 293 -20.24 -16.14 23.02
CA VAL A 293 -19.57 -17.38 23.41
C VAL A 293 -19.06 -17.32 24.86
N VAL A 294 -18.29 -16.30 25.19
CA VAL A 294 -17.69 -16.20 26.54
C VAL A 294 -18.71 -15.87 27.60
N SER A 295 -19.84 -15.27 27.25
CA SER A 295 -20.96 -15.02 28.17
C SER A 295 -21.66 -16.30 28.62
N ALA A 296 -21.55 -17.39 27.86
CA ALA A 296 -22.09 -18.69 28.17
C ALA A 296 -21.15 -19.58 29.03
N PHE A 297 -19.96 -19.09 29.39
CA PHE A 297 -18.99 -19.84 30.18
C PHE A 297 -19.42 -19.95 31.65
N HIS A 298 -19.06 -21.05 32.31
CA HIS A 298 -19.27 -21.27 33.73
C HIS A 298 -17.95 -21.62 34.41
N PRO A 299 -17.73 -21.22 35.68
CA PRO A 299 -18.59 -20.39 36.53
C PRO A 299 -18.65 -18.92 36.13
N HIS A 300 -19.60 -18.16 36.67
CA HIS A 300 -19.88 -16.75 36.29
C HIS A 300 -18.65 -15.84 36.31
N TRP A 301 -17.72 -16.02 37.25
CA TRP A 301 -16.50 -15.19 37.28
C TRP A 301 -15.59 -15.40 36.06
N VAL A 302 -15.58 -16.62 35.48
CA VAL A 302 -14.84 -16.90 34.22
C VAL A 302 -15.52 -16.16 33.08
N ALA A 303 -16.84 -16.24 32.95
CA ALA A 303 -17.59 -15.51 31.94
C ALA A 303 -17.32 -14.00 32.01
N GLU A 304 -17.42 -13.42 33.21
CA GLU A 304 -17.25 -11.99 33.41
C GLU A 304 -15.81 -11.55 33.11
N THR A 305 -14.81 -12.28 33.56
CA THR A 305 -13.40 -12.00 33.22
C THR A 305 -13.15 -12.07 31.71
N MET A 306 -13.68 -13.10 31.04
CA MET A 306 -13.52 -13.27 29.59
C MET A 306 -14.26 -12.17 28.81
N ARG A 307 -15.46 -11.76 29.26
CA ARG A 307 -16.22 -10.66 28.63
C ARG A 307 -15.42 -9.35 28.62
N TRP A 308 -14.83 -8.98 29.76
CA TRP A 308 -13.96 -7.78 29.83
C TRP A 308 -12.70 -7.93 29.00
N THR A 309 -12.08 -9.11 29.00
CA THR A 309 -10.90 -9.38 28.19
C THR A 309 -11.22 -9.27 26.69
N VAL A 310 -12.34 -9.85 26.25
CA VAL A 310 -12.81 -9.75 24.86
C VAL A 310 -13.08 -8.29 24.50
N ALA A 311 -13.79 -7.53 25.34
CA ALA A 311 -14.08 -6.13 25.08
C ALA A 311 -12.79 -5.29 24.92
N LEU A 312 -11.83 -5.50 25.81
CA LEU A 312 -10.55 -4.76 25.81
C LEU A 312 -9.67 -5.05 24.58
N VAL A 313 -9.73 -6.26 24.05
CA VAL A 313 -8.90 -6.67 22.91
C VAL A 313 -9.65 -6.51 21.59
N ALA A 314 -10.91 -6.96 21.49
CA ALA A 314 -11.65 -6.98 20.24
C ALA A 314 -11.93 -5.57 19.69
N ALA A 315 -12.30 -4.60 20.53
CA ALA A 315 -12.60 -3.25 20.05
C ALA A 315 -11.38 -2.57 19.41
N PRO A 316 -10.16 -2.52 20.01
CA PRO A 316 -8.97 -2.03 19.34
C PRO A 316 -8.60 -2.83 18.09
N VAL A 317 -8.76 -4.15 18.09
CA VAL A 317 -8.49 -5.01 16.93
C VAL A 317 -9.41 -4.66 15.75
N LEU A 318 -10.71 -4.43 16.00
CA LEU A 318 -11.68 -4.04 14.99
C LEU A 318 -11.40 -2.63 14.43
N ILE A 319 -11.08 -1.66 15.30
CA ILE A 319 -10.64 -0.32 14.85
C ILE A 319 -9.41 -0.44 13.95
N TRP A 320 -8.49 -1.32 14.32
CA TRP A 320 -7.31 -1.59 13.52
C TRP A 320 -7.63 -2.26 12.18
N ALA A 321 -8.57 -3.19 12.16
CA ALA A 321 -9.06 -3.83 10.94
C ALA A 321 -9.64 -2.81 9.96
N ALA A 322 -10.50 -1.90 10.46
CA ALA A 322 -11.03 -0.78 9.68
C ALA A 322 -9.90 0.12 9.14
N ASN A 323 -8.88 0.41 9.97
CA ASN A 323 -7.73 1.23 9.56
C ASN A 323 -6.89 0.56 8.47
N THR A 324 -6.64 -0.74 8.57
CA THR A 324 -5.88 -1.50 7.55
C THR A 324 -6.66 -1.58 6.24
N SER A 325 -7.97 -1.80 6.31
CA SER A 325 -8.84 -1.83 5.12
C SER A 325 -8.94 -0.45 4.47
N MET A 326 -8.98 0.65 5.24
CA MET A 326 -8.92 2.02 4.72
C MET A 326 -7.61 2.29 3.98
N LEU A 327 -6.49 1.83 4.53
CA LEU A 327 -5.20 1.93 3.87
C LEU A 327 -5.18 1.10 2.57
N GLY A 328 -5.74 -0.12 2.58
CA GLY A 328 -5.88 -0.98 1.41
C GLY A 328 -6.70 -0.33 0.31
N VAL A 329 -7.93 0.12 0.60
CA VAL A 329 -8.81 0.76 -0.39
C VAL A 329 -8.19 2.02 -0.98
N SER A 330 -7.54 2.84 -0.17
CA SER A 330 -6.92 4.08 -0.64
C SER A 330 -5.76 3.83 -1.61
N ARG A 331 -4.94 2.84 -1.33
CA ARG A 331 -3.85 2.39 -2.21
C ARG A 331 -4.39 1.74 -3.48
N HIS A 332 -5.47 0.99 -3.36
CA HIS A 332 -6.10 0.33 -4.50
C HIS A 332 -6.72 1.35 -5.46
N ILE A 333 -7.46 2.35 -4.95
CA ILE A 333 -7.97 3.48 -5.74
C ILE A 333 -6.82 4.23 -6.42
N TYR A 334 -5.72 4.47 -5.70
CA TYR A 334 -4.52 5.09 -6.27
C TYR A 334 -3.97 4.28 -7.43
N THR A 335 -3.87 2.95 -7.31
CA THR A 335 -3.42 2.05 -8.38
C THR A 335 -4.33 2.11 -9.60
N LEU A 336 -5.66 2.11 -9.42
CA LEU A 336 -6.62 2.27 -10.51
C LEU A 336 -6.49 3.63 -11.22
N ALA A 337 -6.26 4.70 -10.45
CA ALA A 337 -6.08 6.06 -10.98
C ALA A 337 -4.79 6.20 -11.81
N ILE A 338 -3.66 5.66 -11.33
CA ILE A 338 -2.38 5.63 -12.06
C ILE A 338 -2.53 4.84 -13.37
N ASN A 339 -3.23 3.72 -13.32
CA ASN A 339 -3.48 2.89 -14.50
C ASN A 339 -4.50 3.51 -15.46
N ARG A 340 -4.97 4.74 -15.21
CA ARG A 340 -5.97 5.43 -16.02
C ARG A 340 -7.25 4.61 -16.19
N GLN A 341 -7.63 3.85 -15.17
CA GLN A 341 -8.88 3.09 -15.11
C GLN A 341 -10.00 3.93 -14.51
N ILE A 342 -9.64 4.88 -13.67
CA ILE A 342 -10.51 5.90 -13.07
C ILE A 342 -9.83 7.28 -13.18
N PRO A 343 -10.54 8.39 -12.99
CA PRO A 343 -9.96 9.72 -13.06
C PRO A 343 -8.78 9.90 -12.10
N SER A 344 -7.69 10.47 -12.60
CA SER A 344 -6.43 10.63 -11.85
C SER A 344 -6.57 11.51 -10.60
N TRP A 345 -7.54 12.43 -10.55
CA TRP A 345 -7.79 13.26 -9.36
C TRP A 345 -8.25 12.44 -8.14
N LEU A 346 -8.86 11.25 -8.36
CA LEU A 346 -9.20 10.32 -7.27
C LEU A 346 -7.98 9.76 -6.55
N GLY A 347 -6.87 9.61 -7.28
CA GLY A 347 -5.58 9.19 -6.72
C GLY A 347 -4.69 10.36 -6.29
N LYS A 348 -5.20 11.59 -6.19
CA LYS A 348 -4.38 12.76 -5.84
C LYS A 348 -3.77 12.62 -4.46
N LEU A 349 -2.43 12.77 -4.41
CA LEU A 349 -1.65 12.69 -3.18
C LEU A 349 -1.56 14.06 -2.51
N GLU A 350 -1.58 14.08 -1.20
CA GLU A 350 -1.24 15.27 -0.40
C GLU A 350 0.28 15.53 -0.50
N ARG A 351 0.67 16.81 -0.62
CA ARG A 351 2.05 17.20 -0.94
C ARG A 351 3.08 16.75 0.11
N ARG A 352 2.76 16.87 1.40
CA ARG A 352 3.71 16.60 2.50
C ARG A 352 3.76 15.11 2.87
N LYS A 353 2.62 14.42 2.88
CA LYS A 353 2.49 13.06 3.45
C LYS A 353 2.31 11.97 2.41
N THR A 354 2.26 12.33 1.12
CA THR A 354 2.06 11.41 -0.01
C THR A 354 0.87 10.44 0.16
N THR A 355 -0.17 10.88 0.89
CA THR A 355 -1.38 10.09 1.13
C THR A 355 -2.48 10.43 0.14
N PRO A 356 -3.22 9.44 -0.41
CA PRO A 356 -4.32 9.68 -1.34
C PRO A 356 -5.59 10.13 -0.60
N TYR A 357 -5.60 11.37 -0.11
CA TYR A 357 -6.64 11.91 0.78
C TYR A 357 -8.03 11.92 0.15
N VAL A 358 -8.14 12.13 -1.17
CA VAL A 358 -9.42 12.09 -1.89
C VAL A 358 -10.02 10.69 -1.82
N ALA A 359 -9.21 9.67 -2.11
CA ALA A 359 -9.61 8.27 -2.03
C ALA A 359 -10.09 7.89 -0.62
N ILE A 360 -9.34 8.30 0.42
CA ILE A 360 -9.69 8.06 1.83
C ILE A 360 -11.05 8.71 2.17
N THR A 361 -11.24 9.97 1.80
CA THR A 361 -12.47 10.71 2.11
C THR A 361 -13.68 10.06 1.43
N ILE A 362 -13.61 9.75 0.14
CA ILE A 362 -14.71 9.10 -0.59
C ILE A 362 -15.01 7.73 0.00
N SER A 363 -13.98 6.92 0.28
CA SER A 363 -14.17 5.62 0.92
C SER A 363 -14.82 5.72 2.29
N GLY A 364 -14.44 6.72 3.09
CA GLY A 364 -15.06 7.00 4.38
C GLY A 364 -16.55 7.35 4.24
N VAL A 365 -16.92 8.21 3.28
CA VAL A 365 -18.32 8.58 3.02
C VAL A 365 -19.14 7.36 2.59
N ILE A 366 -18.61 6.52 1.69
CA ILE A 366 -19.31 5.30 1.27
C ILE A 366 -19.45 4.31 2.44
N ALA A 367 -18.38 4.11 3.23
CA ALA A 367 -18.42 3.24 4.41
C ALA A 367 -19.44 3.74 5.45
N LEU A 368 -19.57 5.06 5.68
CA LEU A 368 -20.63 5.63 6.51
C LEU A 368 -22.02 5.30 5.98
N GLY A 369 -22.23 5.37 4.67
CA GLY A 369 -23.49 4.95 4.06
C GLY A 369 -23.81 3.46 4.27
N LEU A 370 -22.78 2.61 4.25
CA LEU A 370 -22.93 1.17 4.48
C LEU A 370 -23.23 0.81 5.96
N VAL A 371 -22.91 1.69 6.90
CA VAL A 371 -23.21 1.50 8.33
C VAL A 371 -24.70 1.76 8.64
N ILE A 372 -25.38 2.63 7.89
CA ILE A 372 -26.76 3.05 8.19
C ILE A 372 -27.75 1.88 8.34
N PRO A 373 -27.72 0.82 7.49
CA PRO A 373 -28.64 -0.30 7.66
C PRO A 373 -28.39 -1.16 8.91
N THR A 374 -27.23 -1.04 9.58
CA THR A 374 -26.80 -1.86 10.74
C THR A 374 -27.01 -3.36 10.56
N ASN A 375 -26.87 -3.87 9.32
CA ASN A 375 -27.17 -5.28 8.99
C ASN A 375 -25.91 -6.03 8.58
N VAL A 376 -25.29 -6.69 9.55
CA VAL A 376 -24.05 -7.47 9.37
C VAL A 376 -24.24 -8.62 8.36
N LYS A 377 -25.41 -9.29 8.36
CA LYS A 377 -25.70 -10.40 7.41
C LYS A 377 -25.78 -9.90 5.97
N LEU A 378 -26.39 -8.73 5.75
CA LEU A 378 -26.45 -8.10 4.44
C LEU A 378 -25.05 -7.72 3.94
N LEU A 379 -24.26 -7.06 4.77
CA LEU A 379 -22.89 -6.66 4.41
C LEU A 379 -22.00 -7.88 4.12
N ALA A 380 -22.08 -8.93 4.94
CA ALA A 380 -21.36 -10.17 4.72
C ALA A 380 -21.71 -10.83 3.37
N SER A 381 -22.98 -10.80 3.00
CA SER A 381 -23.46 -11.34 1.71
C SER A 381 -22.96 -10.52 0.52
N ILE A 382 -22.92 -9.17 0.63
CA ILE A 382 -22.40 -8.30 -0.43
C ILE A 382 -20.87 -8.47 -0.54
N TYR A 383 -20.15 -8.62 0.57
CA TYR A 383 -18.72 -8.97 0.56
C TYR A 383 -18.47 -10.25 -0.24
N ALA A 384 -19.28 -11.29 0.00
CA ALA A 384 -19.14 -12.56 -0.70
C ALA A 384 -19.23 -12.42 -2.23
N PHE A 385 -20.01 -11.48 -2.75
CA PHE A 385 -20.10 -11.19 -4.19
C PHE A 385 -18.76 -10.67 -4.74
N GLY A 386 -18.19 -9.64 -4.13
CA GLY A 386 -16.94 -9.04 -4.57
C GLY A 386 -15.76 -10.01 -4.44
N ALA A 387 -15.62 -10.63 -3.27
CA ALA A 387 -14.53 -11.54 -2.97
C ALA A 387 -14.51 -12.77 -3.91
N THR A 388 -15.64 -13.42 -4.11
CA THR A 388 -15.71 -14.60 -4.99
C THR A 388 -15.36 -14.26 -6.44
N LEU A 389 -15.81 -13.11 -6.95
CA LEU A 389 -15.48 -12.63 -8.29
C LEU A 389 -13.98 -12.32 -8.42
N ALA A 390 -13.43 -11.55 -7.49
CA ALA A 390 -12.01 -11.13 -7.50
C ALA A 390 -11.07 -12.35 -7.40
N ILE A 391 -11.33 -13.25 -6.45
CA ILE A 391 -10.54 -14.47 -6.25
C ILE A 391 -10.61 -15.39 -7.47
N THR A 392 -11.79 -15.54 -8.09
CA THR A 392 -11.93 -16.32 -9.33
C THR A 392 -11.07 -15.74 -10.44
N ILE A 393 -11.11 -14.42 -10.66
CA ILE A 393 -10.27 -13.75 -11.67
C ILE A 393 -8.79 -13.90 -11.33
N ALA A 394 -8.40 -13.84 -10.06
CA ALA A 394 -7.02 -14.05 -9.63
C ALA A 394 -6.51 -15.44 -10.04
N HIS A 395 -7.25 -16.50 -9.70
CA HIS A 395 -6.87 -17.87 -10.07
C HIS A 395 -6.81 -18.08 -11.57
N LEU A 396 -7.82 -17.62 -12.32
CA LEU A 396 -7.82 -17.67 -13.78
C LEU A 396 -6.64 -16.90 -14.38
N SER A 397 -6.22 -15.81 -13.74
CA SER A 397 -5.05 -15.04 -14.16
C SER A 397 -3.76 -15.84 -14.00
N ILE A 398 -3.55 -16.49 -12.87
CA ILE A 398 -2.37 -17.33 -12.63
C ILE A 398 -2.31 -18.50 -13.63
N ILE A 399 -3.44 -19.19 -13.85
CA ILE A 399 -3.54 -20.27 -14.83
C ILE A 399 -3.17 -19.75 -16.23
N ARG A 400 -3.75 -18.62 -16.65
CA ARG A 400 -3.50 -18.03 -17.97
C ARG A 400 -2.05 -17.55 -18.13
N LEU A 401 -1.43 -16.99 -17.07
CA LEU A 401 -0.02 -16.58 -17.09
C LEU A 401 0.93 -17.75 -17.26
N ARG A 402 0.58 -18.94 -16.74
CA ARG A 402 1.37 -20.16 -16.96
C ARG A 402 1.36 -20.58 -18.44
N VAL A 403 0.24 -20.39 -19.13
CA VAL A 403 0.10 -20.69 -20.58
C VAL A 403 0.70 -19.58 -21.45
N LYS A 404 0.44 -18.31 -21.11
CA LYS A 404 0.85 -17.15 -21.94
C LYS A 404 2.35 -16.85 -21.86
N ALA A 405 2.97 -17.09 -20.72
CA ALA A 405 4.37 -16.80 -20.46
C ALA A 405 5.03 -17.97 -19.70
N PRO A 406 5.20 -19.15 -20.33
CA PRO A 406 5.73 -20.35 -19.67
C PRO A 406 7.17 -20.13 -19.17
N ASP A 407 7.99 -19.39 -19.94
CA ASP A 407 9.41 -19.15 -19.67
C ASP A 407 9.68 -18.00 -18.69
N ARG A 408 8.62 -17.30 -18.25
CA ARG A 408 8.80 -16.19 -17.29
C ARG A 408 9.33 -16.72 -15.97
N GLU A 409 10.37 -16.06 -15.45
CA GLU A 409 10.93 -16.39 -14.14
C GLU A 409 9.87 -16.24 -13.04
N ARG A 410 9.70 -17.30 -12.24
CA ARG A 410 8.77 -17.37 -11.10
C ARG A 410 9.56 -17.68 -9.85
N PRO A 411 9.83 -16.67 -9.01
CA PRO A 411 10.55 -16.88 -7.75
C PRO A 411 9.87 -17.89 -6.82
N PHE A 412 8.53 -17.94 -6.88
CA PHE A 412 7.71 -18.97 -6.25
C PHE A 412 6.80 -19.60 -7.30
N ARG A 413 6.67 -20.93 -7.27
CA ARG A 413 5.72 -21.68 -8.12
C ARG A 413 4.75 -22.43 -7.24
N VAL A 414 3.45 -22.32 -7.53
CA VAL A 414 2.41 -23.15 -6.90
C VAL A 414 2.75 -24.62 -7.14
N PRO A 415 2.79 -25.46 -6.09
CA PRO A 415 3.10 -26.88 -6.19
C PRO A 415 2.00 -27.64 -6.96
N LEU A 416 2.26 -28.92 -7.26
CA LEU A 416 1.33 -29.83 -7.93
C LEU A 416 0.89 -29.29 -9.31
N SER A 417 1.85 -29.10 -10.20
CA SER A 417 1.57 -28.67 -11.58
C SER A 417 1.38 -29.87 -12.53
N ILE A 418 0.42 -29.75 -13.44
CA ILE A 418 0.12 -30.73 -14.48
C ILE A 418 0.66 -30.23 -15.81
N PRO A 419 1.47 -31.03 -16.55
CA PRO A 419 1.94 -30.63 -17.88
C PRO A 419 0.80 -30.57 -18.87
N TRP A 420 0.67 -29.42 -19.58
CA TRP A 420 -0.36 -29.19 -20.58
C TRP A 420 0.17 -28.35 -21.74
N ARG A 421 0.27 -28.94 -22.95
CA ARG A 421 0.66 -28.23 -24.19
C ARG A 421 1.91 -27.35 -24.06
N GLY A 422 2.94 -27.84 -23.38
CA GLY A 422 4.20 -27.10 -23.16
C GLY A 422 4.18 -26.11 -21.98
N ALA A 423 3.08 -26.02 -21.24
CA ALA A 423 2.96 -25.26 -20.01
C ALA A 423 2.74 -26.17 -18.80
N GLU A 424 3.04 -25.71 -17.61
CA GLU A 424 2.75 -26.40 -16.36
C GLU A 424 1.57 -25.71 -15.65
N LEU A 425 0.39 -26.34 -15.67
CA LEU A 425 -0.81 -25.80 -15.05
C LEU A 425 -0.86 -26.11 -13.55
N PRO A 426 -1.03 -25.10 -12.66
CA PRO A 426 -1.08 -25.31 -11.22
C PRO A 426 -2.42 -25.91 -10.80
N LEU A 427 -2.45 -27.18 -10.42
CA LEU A 427 -3.67 -27.88 -9.99
C LEU A 427 -4.39 -27.16 -8.82
N PRO A 428 -3.68 -26.66 -7.78
CA PRO A 428 -4.33 -25.89 -6.71
C PRO A 428 -5.09 -24.66 -7.22
N ALA A 429 -4.53 -23.93 -8.18
CA ALA A 429 -5.20 -22.76 -8.75
C ALA A 429 -6.41 -23.14 -9.61
N ILE A 430 -6.36 -24.29 -10.31
CA ILE A 430 -7.50 -24.80 -11.07
C ILE A 430 -8.66 -25.17 -10.14
N VAL A 431 -8.37 -25.94 -9.08
CA VAL A 431 -9.38 -26.32 -8.07
C VAL A 431 -9.97 -25.06 -7.44
N ALA A 432 -9.13 -24.12 -7.02
CA ALA A 432 -9.59 -22.89 -6.42
C ALA A 432 -10.40 -22.00 -7.38
N ALA A 433 -10.04 -21.95 -8.67
CA ALA A 433 -10.84 -21.25 -9.70
C ALA A 433 -12.23 -21.85 -9.87
N VAL A 434 -12.33 -23.18 -9.87
CA VAL A 434 -13.62 -23.89 -9.97
C VAL A 434 -14.45 -23.63 -8.71
N VAL A 435 -13.88 -23.82 -7.52
CA VAL A 435 -14.60 -23.63 -6.24
C VAL A 435 -15.05 -22.18 -6.08
N SER A 436 -14.18 -21.21 -6.30
CA SER A 436 -14.55 -19.78 -6.19
C SER A 436 -15.53 -19.35 -7.28
N GLY A 437 -15.42 -19.90 -8.50
CA GLY A 437 -16.38 -19.67 -9.58
C GLY A 437 -17.78 -20.22 -9.25
N LEU A 438 -17.85 -21.43 -8.70
CA LEU A 438 -19.11 -22.00 -8.22
C LEU A 438 -19.66 -21.19 -7.02
N ALA A 439 -18.81 -20.73 -6.14
CA ALA A 439 -19.18 -19.82 -5.05
C ALA A 439 -19.78 -18.52 -5.60
N PHE A 440 -19.19 -17.91 -6.62
CA PHE A 440 -19.75 -16.72 -7.28
C PHE A 440 -21.12 -16.99 -7.90
N ILE A 441 -21.29 -18.12 -8.61
CA ILE A 441 -22.57 -18.53 -9.18
C ILE A 441 -23.61 -18.73 -8.06
N SER A 442 -23.22 -19.30 -6.93
CA SER A 442 -24.14 -19.49 -5.80
C SER A 442 -24.55 -18.17 -5.14
N VAL A 443 -23.68 -17.16 -5.11
CA VAL A 443 -24.06 -15.80 -4.67
C VAL A 443 -25.17 -15.26 -5.58
N LEU A 444 -25.01 -15.40 -6.88
CA LEU A 444 -26.03 -14.97 -7.83
C LEU A 444 -27.36 -15.75 -7.70
N ALA A 445 -27.29 -17.01 -7.28
CA ALA A 445 -28.47 -17.87 -7.15
C ALA A 445 -29.20 -17.71 -5.81
N TYR A 446 -28.46 -17.61 -4.70
CA TYR A 446 -29.01 -17.78 -3.35
C TYR A 446 -28.95 -16.53 -2.47
N HIS A 447 -28.19 -15.48 -2.84
CA HIS A 447 -28.07 -14.24 -2.06
C HIS A 447 -28.85 -13.11 -2.74
N ASP A 448 -30.17 -13.07 -2.60
CA ASP A 448 -31.04 -12.17 -3.36
C ASP A 448 -30.65 -10.70 -3.28
N THR A 449 -30.46 -10.15 -2.08
CA THR A 449 -30.08 -8.74 -1.91
C THR A 449 -28.66 -8.47 -2.39
N ALA A 450 -27.71 -9.35 -2.05
CA ALA A 450 -26.31 -9.22 -2.46
C ALA A 450 -26.14 -9.28 -3.98
N ARG A 451 -26.92 -10.12 -4.65
CA ARG A 451 -26.94 -10.20 -6.12
C ARG A 451 -27.26 -8.85 -6.76
N TRP A 452 -28.34 -8.20 -6.33
CA TRP A 452 -28.74 -6.94 -6.93
C TRP A 452 -27.82 -5.77 -6.59
N VAL A 453 -27.35 -5.71 -5.34
CA VAL A 453 -26.38 -4.69 -4.92
C VAL A 453 -25.04 -4.91 -5.64
N GLY A 454 -24.56 -6.15 -5.71
CA GLY A 454 -23.31 -6.49 -6.39
C GLY A 454 -23.37 -6.24 -7.90
N LEU A 455 -24.45 -6.66 -8.57
CA LEU A 455 -24.66 -6.40 -10.00
C LEU A 455 -24.80 -4.89 -10.27
N GLY A 456 -25.51 -4.14 -9.42
CA GLY A 456 -25.63 -2.69 -9.51
C GLY A 456 -24.28 -2.00 -9.36
N TRP A 457 -23.47 -2.43 -8.38
CA TRP A 457 -22.11 -1.95 -8.18
C TRP A 457 -21.22 -2.19 -9.41
N MET A 458 -21.25 -3.41 -9.94
CA MET A 458 -20.47 -3.75 -11.13
C MET A 458 -20.96 -3.00 -12.38
N ALA A 459 -22.27 -2.86 -12.57
CA ALA A 459 -22.84 -2.11 -13.69
C ALA A 459 -22.46 -0.62 -13.61
N PHE A 460 -22.54 -0.02 -12.42
CA PHE A 460 -22.08 1.35 -12.19
C PHE A 460 -20.59 1.49 -12.51
N GLY A 461 -19.74 0.61 -11.98
CA GLY A 461 -18.31 0.64 -12.23
C GLY A 461 -17.96 0.47 -13.71
N LEU A 462 -18.59 -0.46 -14.40
CA LEU A 462 -18.38 -0.68 -15.83
C LEU A 462 -18.83 0.54 -16.66
N LEU A 463 -19.98 1.13 -16.35
CA LEU A 463 -20.45 2.35 -17.01
C LEU A 463 -19.45 3.49 -16.78
N PHE A 464 -19.04 3.70 -15.53
CA PHE A 464 -18.05 4.69 -15.16
C PHE A 464 -16.71 4.50 -15.90
N TYR A 465 -16.21 3.27 -15.97
CA TYR A 465 -15.00 2.91 -16.71
C TYR A 465 -15.13 3.18 -18.21
N VAL A 466 -16.24 2.76 -18.84
CA VAL A 466 -16.49 2.94 -20.28
C VAL A 466 -16.54 4.43 -20.62
N VAL A 467 -17.30 5.22 -19.84
CA VAL A 467 -17.40 6.67 -20.04
C VAL A 467 -16.02 7.32 -19.87
N TYR A 468 -15.32 7.01 -18.78
CA TYR A 468 -14.00 7.59 -18.52
C TYR A 468 -13.01 7.27 -19.65
N ARG A 469 -12.90 6.00 -20.04
CA ARG A 469 -11.93 5.55 -21.05
C ARG A 469 -12.26 6.07 -22.47
N LYS A 470 -13.53 6.14 -22.84
CA LYS A 470 -13.91 6.57 -24.19
C LYS A 470 -14.05 8.07 -24.32
N VAL A 471 -14.64 8.75 -23.32
CA VAL A 471 -14.93 10.19 -23.43
C VAL A 471 -13.76 11.04 -22.95
N PHE A 472 -13.13 10.71 -21.84
CA PHE A 472 -12.07 11.54 -21.25
C PHE A 472 -10.68 11.14 -21.72
N GLU A 473 -10.37 9.83 -21.77
CA GLU A 473 -9.04 9.36 -22.18
C GLU A 473 -8.92 9.10 -23.69
N GLY A 474 -10.02 9.00 -24.43
CA GLY A 474 -10.02 8.74 -25.87
C GLY A 474 -9.39 7.39 -26.26
N THR A 475 -9.33 6.41 -25.34
CA THR A 475 -8.63 5.15 -25.52
C THR A 475 -9.57 3.95 -25.57
N THR A 476 -9.09 2.81 -26.09
CA THR A 476 -9.88 1.57 -26.11
C THR A 476 -9.95 0.95 -24.72
N LEU A 477 -11.03 0.22 -24.42
CA LEU A 477 -11.26 -0.40 -23.10
C LEU A 477 -10.22 -1.45 -22.71
N THR A 478 -9.55 -2.04 -23.67
CA THR A 478 -8.59 -3.14 -23.45
C THR A 478 -7.14 -2.70 -23.53
N ARG A 479 -6.87 -1.45 -23.96
CA ARG A 479 -5.51 -0.94 -24.13
C ARG A 479 -4.86 -0.71 -22.79
N ARG A 480 -3.72 -1.33 -22.58
CA ARG A 480 -2.87 -1.09 -21.41
C ARG A 480 -2.21 0.29 -21.53
N VAL A 481 -2.40 1.13 -20.53
CA VAL A 481 -1.64 2.36 -20.35
C VAL A 481 -0.48 2.01 -19.42
N SER A 482 0.76 2.07 -19.94
CA SER A 482 1.94 1.94 -19.12
C SER A 482 2.35 3.35 -18.70
N VAL A 483 2.08 3.68 -17.45
CA VAL A 483 2.83 4.79 -16.84
C VAL A 483 4.21 4.20 -16.52
N PRO A 484 5.32 4.78 -16.97
CA PRO A 484 6.64 4.27 -16.65
C PRO A 484 6.78 4.22 -15.12
N GLU A 485 7.04 3.05 -14.59
CA GLU A 485 7.23 2.81 -13.16
C GLU A 485 8.33 3.71 -12.57
N HIS A 486 9.30 4.08 -13.40
CA HIS A 486 10.36 5.06 -13.09
C HIS A 486 9.87 6.49 -12.82
N ALA A 487 8.66 6.85 -13.28
CA ALA A 487 8.06 8.15 -12.96
C ALA A 487 7.35 8.16 -11.61
N LEU A 488 7.02 6.98 -11.07
CA LEU A 488 6.23 6.80 -9.85
C LEU A 488 7.06 6.21 -8.69
N THR A 489 8.08 5.40 -9.02
CA THR A 489 8.94 4.71 -8.04
C THR A 489 10.34 5.33 -7.93
N LYS A 490 10.69 6.32 -8.77
CA LYS A 490 11.66 7.25 -8.28
C LYS A 490 10.99 7.88 -7.05
N GLN A 491 11.27 7.34 -5.88
CA GLN A 491 11.69 8.23 -4.83
C GLN A 491 12.77 9.06 -5.51
N VAL A 492 12.36 10.22 -6.04
CA VAL A 492 13.27 11.32 -6.15
C VAL A 492 13.86 11.32 -4.77
N PRO A 493 15.18 11.03 -4.55
CA PRO A 493 15.77 11.28 -3.26
C PRO A 493 15.20 12.64 -2.89
N GLU A 494 14.59 12.79 -1.73
CA GLU A 494 14.26 14.10 -1.21
C GLU A 494 15.49 14.89 -1.54
N VAL A 495 15.37 15.80 -2.52
CA VAL A 495 16.51 16.61 -2.91
C VAL A 495 16.49 17.63 -1.82
N GLU A 496 17.20 17.29 -0.80
CA GLU A 496 17.57 18.20 0.23
C GLU A 496 18.36 19.28 -0.49
N PHE A 497 17.79 20.46 -0.67
CA PHE A 497 18.50 21.64 -1.16
C PHE A 497 19.33 22.25 -0.03
N SER A 498 19.89 21.40 0.84
CA SER A 498 20.69 21.81 1.97
C SER A 498 22.09 22.27 1.55
N ASN A 499 22.59 21.80 0.39
CA ASN A 499 23.88 22.22 -0.17
C ASN A 499 23.75 22.52 -1.68
N ILE A 500 23.63 23.80 -2.03
CA ILE A 500 23.44 24.26 -3.40
C ILE A 500 24.70 24.93 -3.93
N LEU A 501 25.19 24.49 -5.08
CA LEU A 501 26.29 25.13 -5.82
C LEU A 501 25.74 26.11 -6.86
N VAL A 502 26.24 27.33 -6.84
CA VAL A 502 25.86 28.39 -7.79
C VAL A 502 27.09 28.93 -8.51
N PRO A 503 27.32 28.55 -9.77
CA PRO A 503 28.37 29.21 -10.58
C PRO A 503 27.88 30.56 -11.05
N VAL A 504 28.68 31.61 -10.82
CA VAL A 504 28.46 32.98 -11.27
C VAL A 504 29.49 33.36 -12.36
N PHE A 505 29.07 34.20 -13.31
CA PHE A 505 29.85 34.53 -14.49
C PHE A 505 30.17 36.03 -14.62
N GLY A 506 29.84 36.85 -13.62
CA GLY A 506 30.02 38.29 -13.61
C GLY A 506 28.95 39.03 -14.45
N THR A 507 27.80 38.41 -14.65
CA THR A 507 26.67 38.99 -15.38
C THR A 507 25.61 39.57 -14.45
N ARG A 508 24.74 40.46 -14.99
CA ARG A 508 23.59 40.96 -14.20
C ARG A 508 22.58 39.88 -13.83
N PHE A 509 22.61 38.77 -14.56
CA PHE A 509 21.69 37.66 -14.33
C PHE A 509 22.10 36.78 -13.16
N ASP A 510 23.35 36.88 -12.70
CA ASP A 510 23.86 36.13 -11.56
C ASP A 510 23.03 36.43 -10.27
N ASP A 511 22.53 37.66 -10.11
CA ASP A 511 21.70 38.07 -9.01
C ASP A 511 20.41 37.23 -8.92
N ASP A 512 19.73 37.01 -10.04
CA ASP A 512 18.50 36.20 -10.11
C ASP A 512 18.78 34.73 -9.85
N ILE A 513 19.94 34.22 -10.29
CA ILE A 513 20.35 32.83 -10.06
C ILE A 513 20.60 32.62 -8.57
N VAL A 514 21.37 33.52 -7.94
CA VAL A 514 21.70 33.47 -6.51
C VAL A 514 20.42 33.64 -5.65
N ALA A 515 19.55 34.58 -6.00
CA ALA A 515 18.28 34.79 -5.34
C ALA A 515 17.35 33.57 -5.45
N THR A 516 17.37 32.90 -6.60
CA THR A 516 16.58 31.66 -6.79
C THR A 516 17.13 30.53 -5.93
N ALA A 517 18.46 30.37 -5.89
CA ALA A 517 19.13 29.37 -5.06
C ALA A 517 18.93 29.65 -3.56
N GLY A 518 19.04 30.90 -3.12
CA GLY A 518 18.79 31.33 -1.75
C GLY A 518 17.35 31.03 -1.29
N ARG A 519 16.36 31.30 -2.15
CA ARG A 519 14.95 30.96 -1.87
C ARG A 519 14.73 29.45 -1.77
N LEU A 520 15.39 28.64 -2.57
CA LEU A 520 15.30 27.19 -2.49
C LEU A 520 15.94 26.67 -1.21
N ALA A 521 17.12 27.19 -0.82
CA ALA A 521 17.80 26.83 0.40
C ALA A 521 17.00 27.21 1.67
N ALA A 522 16.43 28.41 1.70
CA ALA A 522 15.60 28.88 2.82
C ALA A 522 14.28 28.10 2.93
N ALA A 523 13.63 27.74 1.81
CA ALA A 523 12.40 26.94 1.82
C ALA A 523 12.63 25.52 2.32
N GLU A 524 13.78 24.92 2.02
CA GLU A 524 14.15 23.59 2.50
C GLU A 524 14.34 23.59 4.02
N GLN A 525 14.97 24.63 4.55
CA GLN A 525 15.21 24.77 5.98
C GLN A 525 13.93 24.92 6.80
N GLU A 526 12.95 25.68 6.29
CA GLU A 526 11.63 25.82 6.90
C GLU A 526 10.88 24.47 6.93
N GLU A 527 11.07 23.60 5.92
CA GLU A 527 10.47 22.26 5.87
C GLU A 527 11.21 21.22 6.73
N ALA A 528 12.54 21.32 6.88
CA ALA A 528 13.36 20.38 7.63
C ALA A 528 13.30 20.60 9.16
N GLY A 529 12.72 21.72 9.62
CA GLY A 529 12.57 22.01 11.05
C GLY A 529 13.86 22.39 11.78
N GLY A 530 14.81 23.00 11.07
CA GLY A 530 16.07 23.53 11.61
C GLY A 530 17.30 22.71 11.24
N GLY A 531 17.95 23.08 10.17
CA GLY A 531 19.28 22.65 9.72
C GLY A 531 19.95 23.85 9.05
N GLU A 532 21.26 23.94 8.99
CA GLU A 532 21.96 25.00 8.25
C GLU A 532 21.97 24.63 6.76
N SER A 533 21.29 25.40 5.91
CA SER A 533 21.41 25.29 4.45
C SER A 533 22.64 26.05 3.96
N ARG A 534 23.40 25.45 3.04
CA ARG A 534 24.63 26.01 2.54
C ARG A 534 24.50 26.38 1.07
N LEU A 535 24.85 27.65 0.76
CA LEU A 535 24.93 28.17 -0.59
C LEU A 535 26.39 28.37 -0.99
N GLU A 536 26.92 27.52 -1.86
CA GLU A 536 28.29 27.59 -2.33
C GLU A 536 28.34 28.34 -3.68
N VAL A 537 28.79 29.58 -3.65
CA VAL A 537 28.89 30.43 -4.85
C VAL A 537 30.31 30.39 -5.37
N ILE A 538 30.47 29.98 -6.62
CA ILE A 538 31.80 29.85 -7.24
C ILE A 538 31.94 30.73 -8.50
N TYR A 539 33.14 31.31 -8.66
CA TYR A 539 33.56 31.90 -9.92
C TYR A 539 34.70 31.09 -10.52
N VAL A 540 34.56 30.61 -11.75
CA VAL A 540 35.57 29.77 -12.39
C VAL A 540 36.40 30.61 -13.38
N ILE A 541 37.70 30.78 -13.10
CA ILE A 541 38.64 31.42 -14.01
C ILE A 541 39.25 30.37 -14.93
N GLU A 542 39.03 30.53 -16.23
CA GLU A 542 39.63 29.65 -17.26
C GLU A 542 41.11 30.02 -17.48
N VAL A 543 42.00 29.04 -17.23
CA VAL A 543 43.44 29.18 -17.40
C VAL A 543 43.86 28.51 -18.71
N PRO A 544 44.51 29.27 -19.68
CA PRO A 544 44.97 28.68 -20.91
C PRO A 544 45.93 27.51 -20.72
N LEU A 545 45.92 26.55 -21.65
CA LEU A 545 46.80 25.35 -21.58
C LEU A 545 48.28 25.67 -21.59
N THR A 546 48.66 26.86 -22.10
CA THR A 546 50.07 27.33 -22.15
C THR A 546 50.60 27.81 -20.82
N LEU A 547 49.75 28.00 -19.81
CA LEU A 547 50.14 28.46 -18.47
C LEU A 547 49.87 27.38 -17.42
N PRO A 548 50.66 27.26 -16.35
CA PRO A 548 50.30 26.40 -15.19
C PRO A 548 49.04 26.92 -14.52
N LEU A 549 48.28 26.05 -13.83
CA LEU A 549 47.01 26.42 -13.17
C LEU A 549 47.16 27.46 -12.09
N ASP A 550 48.33 27.50 -11.43
CA ASP A 550 48.73 28.41 -10.39
C ASP A 550 49.43 29.68 -10.90
N ALA A 551 49.49 29.87 -12.22
CA ALA A 551 50.11 31.04 -12.81
C ALA A 551 49.45 32.34 -12.33
N LYS A 552 50.25 33.39 -12.12
CA LYS A 552 49.71 34.74 -11.86
C LYS A 552 48.94 35.21 -13.10
N LEU A 553 47.66 35.41 -12.95
CA LEU A 553 46.78 35.95 -13.94
C LEU A 553 46.78 37.50 -13.91
N PRO A 554 46.35 38.20 -14.96
CA PRO A 554 46.15 39.65 -14.93
C PRO A 554 45.20 40.02 -13.77
N GLN A 555 45.59 41.04 -13.02
CA GLN A 555 44.88 41.51 -11.82
C GLN A 555 43.41 41.84 -12.11
N GLU A 556 43.12 42.35 -13.30
CA GLU A 556 41.75 42.66 -13.75
C GLU A 556 40.81 41.48 -13.69
N ARG A 557 41.28 40.25 -13.99
CA ARG A 557 40.45 39.01 -13.92
C ARG A 557 40.20 38.56 -12.50
N GLU A 558 41.17 38.73 -11.64
CA GLU A 558 41.01 38.41 -10.21
C GLU A 558 40.07 39.42 -9.56
N ASP A 559 40.18 40.72 -9.91
CA ASP A 559 39.27 41.76 -9.42
C ASP A 559 37.84 41.61 -9.96
N GLU A 560 37.64 41.09 -11.20
CA GLU A 560 36.35 40.79 -11.77
C GLU A 560 35.68 39.62 -11.00
N ALA A 561 36.41 38.54 -10.76
CA ALA A 561 35.94 37.40 -9.99
C ALA A 561 35.55 37.80 -8.57
N GLN A 562 36.39 38.60 -7.89
CA GLN A 562 36.11 39.06 -6.53
C GLN A 562 34.87 39.96 -6.47
N ARG A 563 34.67 40.86 -7.46
CA ARG A 563 33.46 41.70 -7.54
C ARG A 563 32.19 40.89 -7.79
N ALA A 564 32.26 39.87 -8.64
CA ALA A 564 31.12 39.00 -8.92
C ALA A 564 30.72 38.19 -7.66
N LEU A 565 31.74 37.65 -6.97
CA LEU A 565 31.49 36.88 -5.75
C LEU A 565 30.99 37.74 -4.59
N GLN A 566 31.54 38.96 -4.44
CA GLN A 566 31.09 39.92 -3.44
C GLN A 566 29.60 40.24 -3.62
N ARG A 567 29.20 40.55 -4.83
CA ARG A 567 27.80 40.85 -5.19
C ARG A 567 26.87 39.65 -4.97
N ALA A 568 27.31 38.49 -5.40
CA ALA A 568 26.55 37.26 -5.18
C ALA A 568 26.37 36.93 -3.68
N ARG A 569 27.42 37.20 -2.89
CA ARG A 569 27.35 37.04 -1.44
C ARG A 569 26.32 38.00 -0.81
N GLU A 570 26.32 39.26 -1.21
CA GLU A 570 25.38 40.28 -0.72
C GLU A 570 23.92 39.85 -1.01
N VAL A 571 23.64 39.28 -2.21
CA VAL A 571 22.32 38.77 -2.56
C VAL A 571 21.97 37.48 -1.78
N GLY A 572 22.91 36.57 -1.58
CA GLY A 572 22.68 35.32 -0.83
C GLY A 572 22.42 35.54 0.64
N GLU A 573 23.12 36.50 1.28
CA GLU A 573 22.97 36.86 2.68
C GLU A 573 21.65 37.60 3.02
N GLU A 574 20.82 37.94 2.01
CA GLU A 574 19.45 38.44 2.24
C GLU A 574 18.50 37.38 2.77
N TYR A 575 18.84 36.08 2.65
CA TYR A 575 18.01 34.98 3.09
C TYR A 575 18.42 34.52 4.49
N GLU A 576 17.48 34.57 5.45
CA GLU A 576 17.72 34.13 6.83
C GLU A 576 18.11 32.63 6.85
N ASP A 577 19.07 32.28 7.72
CA ASP A 577 19.56 30.93 7.98
C ASP A 577 20.24 30.20 6.79
N VAL A 578 20.69 30.90 5.78
CA VAL A 578 21.48 30.38 4.64
C VAL A 578 22.95 30.77 4.80
N ASP A 579 23.85 29.79 4.98
CA ASP A 579 25.30 30.02 5.03
C ASP A 579 25.88 30.19 3.63
N VAL A 580 26.37 31.38 3.30
CA VAL A 580 26.86 31.69 1.96
C VAL A 580 28.39 31.62 1.93
N HIS A 581 28.91 30.62 1.23
CA HIS A 581 30.34 30.46 1.01
C HIS A 581 30.74 30.85 -0.42
N THR A 582 31.80 31.62 -0.59
CA THR A 582 32.27 32.10 -1.90
C THR A 582 33.69 31.63 -2.20
N GLU A 583 33.94 31.09 -3.40
CA GLU A 583 35.28 30.60 -3.79
C GLU A 583 35.58 30.91 -5.26
N VAL A 584 36.86 31.31 -5.55
CA VAL A 584 37.41 31.42 -6.89
C VAL A 584 38.10 30.12 -7.24
N ILE A 585 37.66 29.48 -8.32
CA ILE A 585 38.22 28.22 -8.84
C ILE A 585 38.98 28.48 -10.15
N ARG A 586 40.16 27.89 -10.27
CA ARG A 586 40.96 27.92 -11.52
C ARG A 586 40.86 26.58 -12.22
N ALA A 587 40.39 26.58 -13.45
CA ALA A 587 40.21 25.36 -14.24
C ALA A 587 40.61 25.54 -15.71
N ARG A 588 40.80 24.44 -16.45
CA ARG A 588 41.09 24.47 -17.88
C ARG A 588 39.85 24.76 -18.72
N LYS A 589 38.68 24.40 -18.21
CA LYS A 589 37.36 24.71 -18.80
C LYS A 589 36.38 25.02 -17.70
N VAL A 590 35.54 26.01 -17.88
CA VAL A 590 34.56 26.47 -16.88
C VAL A 590 33.65 25.31 -16.43
N GLY A 591 33.03 24.59 -17.33
CA GLY A 591 32.14 23.50 -16.99
C GLY A 591 32.82 22.35 -16.24
N ALA A 592 34.12 22.08 -16.50
CA ALA A 592 34.88 21.07 -15.73
C ALA A 592 35.17 21.55 -14.31
N GLY A 593 35.49 22.83 -14.11
CA GLY A 593 35.69 23.45 -12.79
C GLY A 593 34.42 23.42 -11.95
N ILE A 594 33.25 23.71 -12.53
CA ILE A 594 31.95 23.62 -11.86
C ILE A 594 31.69 22.18 -11.37
N LEU A 595 31.93 21.17 -12.20
CA LEU A 595 31.69 19.77 -11.81
C LEU A 595 32.68 19.27 -10.75
N GLU A 596 33.91 19.76 -10.77
CA GLU A 596 34.91 19.44 -9.78
C GLU A 596 34.55 20.06 -8.41
N ALA A 597 34.10 21.32 -8.41
CA ALA A 597 33.55 21.98 -7.23
C ALA A 597 32.35 21.21 -6.64
N ALA A 598 31.38 20.86 -7.47
CA ALA A 598 30.18 20.12 -7.06
C ALA A 598 30.52 18.76 -6.41
N ARG A 599 31.56 18.07 -6.91
CA ARG A 599 32.01 16.81 -6.28
C ARG A 599 32.75 17.03 -4.99
N ARG A 600 33.55 18.09 -4.88
CA ARG A 600 34.35 18.42 -3.71
C ARG A 600 33.47 18.87 -2.55
N SER A 601 32.48 19.74 -2.83
CA SER A 601 31.55 20.24 -1.83
C SER A 601 30.44 19.24 -1.47
N GLY A 602 30.26 18.19 -2.28
CA GLY A 602 29.13 17.28 -2.12
C GLY A 602 27.79 17.96 -2.44
N ALA A 603 27.77 18.90 -3.39
CA ALA A 603 26.57 19.65 -3.74
C ALA A 603 25.42 18.72 -4.17
N GLU A 604 24.25 18.95 -3.61
CA GLU A 604 23.02 18.20 -3.92
C GLU A 604 22.31 18.75 -5.15
N ALA A 605 22.47 20.06 -5.40
CA ALA A 605 21.98 20.72 -6.58
C ALA A 605 22.97 21.75 -7.13
N ILE A 606 22.96 21.96 -8.45
CA ILE A 606 23.63 23.07 -9.12
C ILE A 606 22.54 23.96 -9.72
N VAL A 607 22.49 25.22 -9.31
CA VAL A 607 21.62 26.23 -9.91
C VAL A 607 22.46 27.08 -10.88
N ILE A 608 22.17 26.98 -12.18
CA ILE A 608 22.97 27.62 -13.21
C ILE A 608 22.06 28.41 -14.18
N GLY A 609 22.53 29.57 -14.61
CA GLY A 609 21.86 30.39 -15.62
C GLY A 609 22.11 29.92 -17.04
N GLY A 610 21.19 30.20 -17.94
CA GLY A 610 21.42 30.11 -19.36
C GLY A 610 22.47 31.16 -19.77
N GLU A 611 23.73 30.73 -19.91
CA GLU A 611 24.82 31.60 -20.42
C GLU A 611 24.51 32.05 -21.85
N PRO A 612 24.53 33.36 -22.16
CA PRO A 612 24.40 33.78 -23.54
C PRO A 612 25.56 33.21 -24.36
N PRO A 613 25.35 32.78 -25.61
CA PRO A 613 26.37 32.14 -26.42
C PRO A 613 27.61 33.04 -26.48
N THR A 614 28.74 32.56 -26.00
CA THR A 614 30.00 33.29 -25.93
C THR A 614 30.46 33.64 -27.33
N LYS A 615 30.39 34.91 -27.70
CA LYS A 615 31.16 35.45 -28.83
C LYS A 615 32.62 35.37 -28.43
N ILE A 616 33.38 34.47 -29.05
CA ILE A 616 34.83 34.42 -28.88
C ILE A 616 35.40 35.80 -29.25
N ARG A 617 35.81 36.57 -28.22
CA ARG A 617 36.55 37.80 -28.45
C ARG A 617 37.90 37.45 -29.07
N GLY A 618 38.05 37.73 -30.36
CA GLY A 618 39.34 37.68 -31.04
C GLY A 618 39.61 36.49 -31.95
N GLY A 619 38.65 35.66 -32.27
CA GLY A 619 38.79 34.64 -33.30
C GLY A 619 38.44 35.18 -34.66
N ALA A 620 39.42 35.34 -35.58
CA ALA A 620 39.17 35.54 -37.00
C ALA A 620 38.27 34.41 -37.48
N VAL A 621 37.14 34.75 -38.12
CA VAL A 621 36.27 33.79 -38.80
C VAL A 621 37.05 33.24 -39.98
N ILE A 622 37.73 32.12 -39.81
CA ILE A 622 38.25 31.32 -40.91
C ILE A 622 37.12 30.40 -41.33
N GLY A 623 36.51 30.82 -42.44
CA GLY A 623 35.75 30.04 -43.39
C GLY A 623 34.82 28.96 -42.83
N GLY A 624 33.52 29.22 -42.89
CA GLY A 624 32.54 28.14 -42.79
C GLY A 624 31.18 28.62 -42.33
N ILE A 625 30.37 28.90 -43.28
CA ILE A 625 28.90 28.94 -43.27
C ILE A 625 28.29 28.24 -42.05
N GLY A 626 27.76 29.01 -41.12
CA GLY A 626 26.99 28.55 -40.01
C GLY A 626 26.73 29.70 -39.05
N ALA A 627 25.72 30.52 -39.34
CA ALA A 627 25.20 31.46 -38.34
C ALA A 627 24.77 30.63 -37.12
N ALA A 628 25.43 30.86 -35.97
CA ALA A 628 24.99 30.27 -34.71
C ALA A 628 23.52 30.61 -34.52
N LYS A 629 22.69 29.61 -34.38
CA LYS A 629 21.27 29.78 -34.08
C LYS A 629 21.15 30.46 -32.71
N PRO A 630 20.25 31.43 -32.57
CA PRO A 630 20.09 32.17 -31.30
C PRO A 630 19.56 31.34 -30.13
N GLU A 631 19.42 30.03 -30.26
CA GLU A 631 18.80 29.11 -29.32
C GLU A 631 19.80 28.16 -28.64
N GLU A 632 21.11 28.31 -28.79
CA GLU A 632 22.08 27.40 -28.18
C GLU A 632 22.44 27.83 -26.76
N ILE A 633 22.22 26.90 -25.79
CA ILE A 633 22.68 26.99 -24.41
C ILE A 633 24.22 27.10 -24.42
N GLY A 634 24.80 27.96 -23.57
CA GLY A 634 26.25 28.13 -23.49
C GLY A 634 27.01 26.82 -23.22
N ALA A 635 28.23 26.72 -23.78
CA ALA A 635 29.03 25.49 -23.76
C ALA A 635 29.34 24.96 -22.34
N ALA A 636 29.49 25.86 -21.35
CA ALA A 636 29.70 25.48 -19.95
C ALA A 636 28.44 24.86 -19.36
N THR A 637 27.29 25.47 -19.58
CA THR A 637 25.97 24.99 -19.11
C THR A 637 25.61 23.65 -19.77
N GLU A 638 25.82 23.50 -21.08
CA GLU A 638 25.60 22.24 -21.79
C GLU A 638 26.49 21.10 -21.24
N TYR A 639 27.74 21.41 -20.92
CA TYR A 639 28.68 20.46 -20.35
C TYR A 639 28.24 20.01 -18.93
N VAL A 640 27.77 20.96 -18.11
CA VAL A 640 27.25 20.68 -16.77
C VAL A 640 25.99 19.83 -16.85
N LEU A 641 25.02 20.18 -17.69
CA LEU A 641 23.79 19.41 -17.89
C LEU A 641 24.04 17.95 -18.28
N LYS A 642 25.08 17.71 -19.11
CA LYS A 642 25.42 16.34 -19.56
C LYS A 642 26.17 15.50 -18.53
N LYS A 643 26.92 16.11 -17.60
CA LYS A 643 27.90 15.40 -16.75
C LYS A 643 27.78 15.67 -15.25
N ALA A 644 26.79 16.43 -14.82
CA ALA A 644 26.62 16.75 -13.40
C ALA A 644 26.44 15.50 -12.54
N PRO A 645 27.09 15.43 -11.36
CA PRO A 645 26.91 14.33 -10.41
C PRO A 645 25.63 14.45 -9.59
N CYS A 646 25.00 15.63 -9.59
CA CYS A 646 23.82 15.98 -8.83
C CYS A 646 22.75 16.63 -9.75
N ARG A 647 21.64 17.07 -9.19
CA ARG A 647 20.57 17.73 -9.92
C ARG A 647 21.03 19.10 -10.45
N VAL A 648 20.61 19.45 -11.68
CA VAL A 648 20.87 20.76 -12.28
C VAL A 648 19.55 21.48 -12.50
N LEU A 649 19.45 22.69 -11.95
CA LEU A 649 18.36 23.64 -12.18
C LEU A 649 18.86 24.73 -13.12
N LEU A 650 18.22 24.82 -14.30
CA LEU A 650 18.52 25.85 -15.28
C LEU A 650 17.52 27.00 -15.11
N THR A 651 18.02 28.19 -14.85
CA THR A 651 17.24 29.42 -14.82
C THR A 651 17.44 30.22 -16.08
N ALA A 652 16.37 30.78 -16.65
CA ALA A 652 16.42 31.70 -17.77
C ALA A 652 15.97 33.09 -17.30
N PRO A 653 16.57 34.18 -17.84
CA PRO A 653 16.08 35.51 -17.52
C PRO A 653 14.64 35.68 -18.02
N PRO A 654 13.79 36.42 -17.29
CA PRO A 654 12.47 36.80 -17.80
C PRO A 654 12.65 37.59 -19.12
N GLU A 655 11.68 37.47 -20.02
CA GLU A 655 11.65 38.32 -21.20
C GLU A 655 11.68 39.78 -20.77
N PRO A 656 12.54 40.65 -21.38
CA PRO A 656 12.50 42.06 -21.06
C PRO A 656 11.15 42.62 -21.49
N GLU A 657 10.44 43.28 -20.57
CA GLU A 657 9.19 44.01 -20.81
C GLU A 657 9.38 45.11 -21.85
#